data_5c83dfd45929b8279d66ce9ce2f478a9
#
_entry.id   5c83dfd45929b8279d66ce9ce2f478a9
#
_cell.length_a   1.000
_cell.length_b   1.000
_cell.length_c   1.000
_cell.angle_alpha   90.00
_cell.angle_beta   90.00
_cell.angle_gamma   90.00
#
_symmetry.space_group_name_H-M   'P 1'
#
loop_
_entity.id
_entity.type
_entity.pdbx_description
1 polymer ?
#
loop_
_entity_poly.entity_id
_entity_poly.type
_entity_poly.pdbx_seq_one_letter_code
_entity_poly.pdbx_strand_id
1 'polypeptide(L)'
;MRYVDVILPLPLDGLFTYTLPDALEDKVQAGMRVLVPLGRSKTYTAMVLRLHDQEPAFKTREVLQVLDTQPMLLAEQMRLWQWVADYYMSPLGDVFKTALPPGLKSEDGYRPRKETYVALGENYRSEQALHIALSMLRKGLKQHQTFITYLSLSHWDTIEGTATAEPVVEITKEELMNESHCSAAVLKALLDRKLLYTYEREVGRLNDGGEEHRENIKRLNDAQEDAYNKIVVQMMRKNVVLLHGVTSSGKTEIYIHLIDKALSEGKQVLYLLPEIALTVQTTTRLRHVFGDRLGIYHSKYSDAERVEIWKKQLSDTPYDIILGARSAVWLPFQRLGLVIIDEEHESSFKQQDPAPRHHARSAAIVLASMYGAKTLLGTATPSAESYYNATTGKYGLVKLTTRYKGIELPEIRVVNVKDLRHRKIMRGPFSPDLLAAMRQALDEKKQVILFQNRRGFAPMVECNVCGWVPKCKNCDVSLTLHKNTNLMTCHYCGYTYAVPKMCPNCESTDLRSRGFGTEKIEDLISELFPEARVARMDIDTTRTRNAYERLIGEFSAGKTDILIGTQMISKGLDFDNVSVVGILDADSMLNYPDFRAYEHAFMMMAQVSGRAGRKGQRGLVLLQTKNADLPVIDQVVRNDYEGFFQALMEERQLFHYPPFYHLVYVFMKHRDDHTVESASIELAGRLRSFLGTRILGPDKPAVARVKELNIRKIVIKLENQIDLAKVRLCLKQQQAELMKDKRYGALQVYYDVDPL
;
A
#
# COMPACT_ATOMS: atom_id res chain seq x y z
N MET A 1 -5.84 -11.43 -43.58
CA MET A 1 -5.15 -10.38 -42.79
C MET A 1 -5.85 -10.23 -41.47
N ARG A 2 -5.14 -10.44 -40.42
CA ARG A 2 -5.62 -10.36 -39.02
C ARG A 2 -5.11 -9.07 -38.36
N TYR A 3 -5.91 -8.48 -37.52
CA TYR A 3 -5.58 -7.24 -36.80
C TYR A 3 -5.50 -7.49 -35.32
N VAL A 4 -4.70 -6.69 -34.64
CA VAL A 4 -4.58 -6.73 -33.18
C VAL A 4 -4.83 -5.35 -32.59
N ASP A 5 -5.70 -5.26 -31.60
CA ASP A 5 -5.84 -4.09 -30.77
C ASP A 5 -4.92 -4.20 -29.55
N VAL A 6 -4.08 -3.20 -29.38
CA VAL A 6 -3.06 -3.19 -28.32
C VAL A 6 -3.19 -1.99 -27.40
N ILE A 7 -2.73 -2.18 -26.16
CA ILE A 7 -2.58 -1.13 -25.15
C ILE A 7 -1.12 -0.67 -25.17
N LEU A 8 -0.90 0.62 -25.41
CA LEU A 8 0.41 1.24 -25.31
C LEU A 8 0.65 1.83 -23.92
N PRO A 9 1.89 1.85 -23.38
CA PRO A 9 2.21 2.47 -22.10
C PRO A 9 2.26 4.01 -22.20
N LEU A 10 1.21 4.60 -22.72
CA LEU A 10 1.08 6.04 -22.95
C LEU A 10 -0.25 6.55 -22.36
N PRO A 11 -0.29 7.80 -21.86
CA PRO A 11 -1.51 8.41 -21.33
C PRO A 11 -2.44 8.88 -22.45
N LEU A 12 -2.77 7.97 -23.36
CA LEU A 12 -3.62 8.22 -24.53
C LEU A 12 -4.91 7.43 -24.38
N ASP A 13 -6.02 8.06 -24.77
CA ASP A 13 -7.32 7.40 -24.82
C ASP A 13 -7.42 6.51 -26.08
N GLY A 14 -8.11 5.38 -25.94
CA GLY A 14 -8.38 4.43 -27.01
C GLY A 14 -7.35 3.33 -27.15
N LEU A 15 -7.66 2.41 -28.04
CA LEU A 15 -6.81 1.29 -28.43
C LEU A 15 -6.09 1.62 -29.75
N PHE A 16 -4.95 0.98 -29.96
CA PHE A 16 -4.18 1.12 -31.18
C PHE A 16 -4.24 -0.19 -31.97
N THR A 17 -4.69 -0.11 -33.21
CA THR A 17 -4.83 -1.27 -34.09
C THR A 17 -3.62 -1.41 -34.98
N TYR A 18 -3.05 -2.61 -35.05
CA TYR A 18 -1.93 -2.98 -35.91
C TYR A 18 -2.32 -4.18 -36.78
N THR A 19 -1.70 -4.30 -37.95
CA THR A 19 -1.79 -5.48 -38.78
C THR A 19 -0.87 -6.56 -38.23
N LEU A 20 -1.34 -7.81 -38.23
CA LEU A 20 -0.54 -8.95 -37.84
C LEU A 20 0.02 -9.61 -39.09
N PRO A 21 1.36 -9.69 -39.28
CA PRO A 21 1.99 -10.43 -40.37
C PRO A 21 1.60 -11.92 -40.34
N ASP A 22 1.42 -12.56 -41.49
CA ASP A 22 1.02 -13.98 -41.61
C ASP A 22 1.94 -14.91 -40.81
N ALA A 23 3.24 -14.64 -40.76
CA ALA A 23 4.23 -15.40 -39.98
C ALA A 23 4.00 -15.36 -38.46
N LEU A 24 3.21 -14.43 -37.96
CA LEU A 24 2.90 -14.22 -36.54
C LEU A 24 1.44 -14.54 -36.17
N GLU A 25 0.57 -14.82 -37.15
CA GLU A 25 -0.89 -15.01 -36.91
C GLU A 25 -1.19 -16.11 -35.88
N ASP A 26 -0.47 -17.23 -35.95
CA ASP A 26 -0.66 -18.37 -35.04
C ASP A 26 0.11 -18.22 -33.71
N LYS A 27 0.97 -17.21 -33.58
CA LYS A 27 1.85 -17.04 -32.42
C LYS A 27 1.34 -16.01 -31.42
N VAL A 28 0.39 -15.18 -31.82
CA VAL A 28 -0.11 -14.06 -30.99
C VAL A 28 -1.42 -14.45 -30.33
N GLN A 29 -1.50 -14.20 -29.04
CA GLN A 29 -2.71 -14.35 -28.24
C GLN A 29 -2.98 -13.10 -27.40
N ALA A 30 -4.23 -12.90 -26.98
CA ALA A 30 -4.57 -11.85 -26.03
C ALA A 30 -3.78 -12.05 -24.72
N GLY A 31 -3.28 -10.95 -24.16
CA GLY A 31 -2.44 -10.97 -22.97
C GLY A 31 -0.94 -11.14 -23.23
N MET A 32 -0.51 -11.30 -24.49
CA MET A 32 0.91 -11.30 -24.86
C MET A 32 1.43 -9.89 -25.13
N ARG A 33 2.73 -9.70 -24.91
CA ARG A 33 3.43 -8.47 -25.27
C ARG A 33 3.96 -8.56 -26.69
N VAL A 34 3.81 -7.44 -27.40
CA VAL A 34 4.32 -7.28 -28.77
C VAL A 34 5.11 -5.98 -28.89
N LEU A 35 6.06 -5.95 -29.80
CA LEU A 35 6.79 -4.74 -30.15
C LEU A 35 6.11 -4.08 -31.34
N VAL A 36 5.74 -2.83 -31.19
CA VAL A 36 5.02 -2.07 -32.22
C VAL A 36 5.64 -0.71 -32.46
N PRO A 37 5.62 -0.21 -33.72
CA PRO A 37 6.12 1.12 -34.05
C PRO A 37 5.06 2.20 -33.79
N LEU A 38 5.48 3.32 -33.18
CA LEU A 38 4.63 4.49 -33.02
C LEU A 38 5.37 5.77 -33.43
N GLY A 39 4.76 6.60 -34.28
CA GLY A 39 5.41 7.78 -34.82
C GLY A 39 6.49 7.42 -35.88
N ARG A 40 7.52 8.25 -36.04
CA ARG A 40 8.50 8.07 -37.13
C ARG A 40 9.62 7.08 -36.77
N SER A 41 10.03 7.00 -35.50
CA SER A 41 11.26 6.26 -35.12
C SER A 41 11.20 5.58 -33.77
N LYS A 42 10.04 5.57 -33.09
CA LYS A 42 9.92 4.97 -31.74
C LYS A 42 9.21 3.64 -31.82
N THR A 43 9.69 2.68 -31.07
CA THR A 43 9.05 1.39 -30.80
C THR A 43 8.58 1.35 -29.34
N TYR A 44 7.53 0.59 -29.09
CA TYR A 44 6.96 0.40 -27.76
C TYR A 44 6.60 -1.05 -27.53
N THR A 45 6.85 -1.53 -26.34
CA THR A 45 6.24 -2.76 -25.86
C THR A 45 4.77 -2.49 -25.58
N ALA A 46 3.92 -3.19 -26.30
CA ALA A 46 2.46 -3.08 -26.18
C ALA A 46 1.86 -4.39 -25.68
N MET A 47 0.68 -4.32 -25.06
CA MET A 47 -0.07 -5.48 -24.60
C MET A 47 -1.22 -5.77 -25.56
N VAL A 48 -1.30 -6.98 -26.08
CA VAL A 48 -2.41 -7.42 -26.95
C VAL A 48 -3.68 -7.56 -26.10
N LEU A 49 -4.70 -6.81 -26.46
CA LEU A 49 -6.02 -6.89 -25.82
C LEU A 49 -6.93 -7.89 -26.53
N ARG A 50 -7.00 -7.82 -27.86
CA ARG A 50 -7.81 -8.72 -28.68
C ARG A 50 -7.28 -8.82 -30.11
N LEU A 51 -7.64 -9.94 -30.76
CA LEU A 51 -7.44 -10.16 -32.19
C LEU A 51 -8.78 -10.07 -32.91
N HIS A 52 -8.81 -9.54 -34.13
CA HIS A 52 -10.01 -9.46 -34.94
C HIS A 52 -9.67 -9.39 -36.45
N ASP A 53 -10.68 -9.67 -37.28
CA ASP A 53 -10.53 -9.63 -38.74
C ASP A 53 -11.20 -8.38 -39.38
N GLN A 54 -11.71 -7.47 -38.56
CA GLN A 54 -12.36 -6.24 -39.01
C GLN A 54 -11.33 -5.24 -39.46
N GLU A 55 -11.36 -4.90 -40.75
CA GLU A 55 -10.45 -3.92 -41.36
C GLU A 55 -10.72 -2.51 -40.82
N PRO A 56 -9.69 -1.84 -40.28
CA PRO A 56 -9.81 -0.47 -39.79
C PRO A 56 -10.00 0.53 -40.93
N ALA A 57 -10.72 1.62 -40.69
CA ALA A 57 -10.94 2.71 -41.65
C ALA A 57 -9.66 3.53 -41.94
N PHE A 58 -8.51 3.18 -41.38
CA PHE A 58 -7.23 3.88 -41.54
C PHE A 58 -6.12 2.86 -41.79
N LYS A 59 -5.04 3.33 -42.45
CA LYS A 59 -3.86 2.49 -42.72
C LYS A 59 -3.14 2.12 -41.44
N THR A 60 -3.05 0.84 -41.14
CA THR A 60 -2.34 0.27 -39.99
C THR A 60 -0.85 0.07 -40.31
N ARG A 61 -0.06 -0.10 -39.24
CA ARG A 61 1.33 -0.59 -39.31
C ARG A 61 1.37 -2.04 -38.80
N GLU A 62 2.44 -2.73 -39.15
CA GLU A 62 2.62 -4.11 -38.72
C GLU A 62 3.23 -4.23 -37.31
N VAL A 63 2.88 -5.31 -36.63
CA VAL A 63 3.57 -5.78 -35.43
C VAL A 63 4.97 -6.20 -35.81
N LEU A 64 5.99 -5.71 -35.12
CA LEU A 64 7.39 -6.02 -35.41
C LEU A 64 7.83 -7.37 -34.85
N GLN A 65 7.44 -7.67 -33.61
CA GLN A 65 7.88 -8.86 -32.90
C GLN A 65 6.91 -9.25 -31.82
N VAL A 66 6.82 -10.56 -31.53
CA VAL A 66 6.15 -11.12 -30.34
C VAL A 66 7.20 -11.35 -29.27
N LEU A 67 6.98 -10.84 -28.07
CA LEU A 67 7.96 -10.87 -26.97
C LEU A 67 7.75 -12.07 -26.02
N ASP A 68 6.60 -12.71 -26.08
CA ASP A 68 6.20 -13.76 -25.15
C ASP A 68 5.87 -15.06 -25.89
N THR A 69 6.09 -16.20 -25.23
CA THR A 69 5.67 -17.51 -25.71
C THR A 69 4.30 -17.93 -25.18
N GLN A 70 3.81 -17.27 -24.15
CA GLN A 70 2.51 -17.47 -23.52
C GLN A 70 1.97 -16.16 -22.97
N PRO A 71 0.65 -16.02 -22.74
CA PRO A 71 0.06 -14.82 -22.20
C PRO A 71 0.68 -14.40 -20.86
N MET A 72 1.07 -13.14 -20.77
CA MET A 72 1.59 -12.50 -19.54
C MET A 72 0.47 -11.89 -18.69
N LEU A 73 -0.74 -11.75 -19.25
CA LEU A 73 -1.95 -11.34 -18.57
C LEU A 73 -3.07 -12.37 -18.76
N LEU A 74 -3.77 -12.65 -17.69
CA LEU A 74 -4.99 -13.47 -17.71
C LEU A 74 -6.20 -12.62 -18.09
N ALA A 75 -7.29 -13.28 -18.50
CA ALA A 75 -8.51 -12.60 -18.92
C ALA A 75 -9.12 -11.74 -17.81
N GLU A 76 -9.11 -12.22 -16.57
CA GLU A 76 -9.61 -11.49 -15.40
C GLU A 76 -8.80 -10.25 -15.10
N GLN A 77 -7.46 -10.28 -15.30
CA GLN A 77 -6.63 -9.10 -15.15
C GLN A 77 -6.95 -8.05 -16.21
N MET A 78 -7.14 -8.46 -17.47
CA MET A 78 -7.54 -7.53 -18.53
C MET A 78 -8.89 -6.88 -18.23
N ARG A 79 -9.86 -7.65 -17.73
CA ARG A 79 -11.15 -7.14 -17.26
C ARG A 79 -10.99 -6.15 -16.10
N LEU A 80 -10.11 -6.45 -15.15
CA LEU A 80 -9.79 -5.54 -14.04
C LEU A 80 -9.15 -4.24 -14.55
N TRP A 81 -8.22 -4.32 -15.49
CA TRP A 81 -7.58 -3.14 -16.08
C TRP A 81 -8.61 -2.23 -16.75
N GLN A 82 -9.51 -2.83 -17.54
CA GLN A 82 -10.60 -2.10 -18.18
C GLN A 82 -11.51 -1.45 -17.15
N TRP A 83 -11.92 -2.20 -16.12
CA TRP A 83 -12.76 -1.66 -15.05
C TRP A 83 -12.08 -0.49 -14.32
N VAL A 84 -10.79 -0.59 -14.02
CA VAL A 84 -10.05 0.50 -13.37
C VAL A 84 -9.95 1.72 -14.28
N ALA A 85 -9.66 1.54 -15.56
CA ALA A 85 -9.60 2.61 -16.53
C ALA A 85 -10.95 3.36 -16.62
N ASP A 86 -12.04 2.62 -16.71
CA ASP A 86 -13.39 3.17 -16.83
C ASP A 86 -13.87 3.81 -15.53
N TYR A 87 -13.70 3.11 -14.40
CA TYR A 87 -14.18 3.61 -13.11
C TYR A 87 -13.43 4.87 -12.66
N TYR A 88 -12.11 4.85 -12.74
CA TYR A 88 -11.27 5.96 -12.28
C TYR A 88 -10.95 6.99 -13.38
N MET A 89 -11.60 6.87 -14.53
CA MET A 89 -11.46 7.79 -15.67
C MET A 89 -10.00 8.02 -16.10
N SER A 90 -9.24 6.95 -16.12
CA SER A 90 -7.82 6.96 -16.48
C SER A 90 -7.59 6.25 -17.80
N PRO A 91 -6.68 6.73 -18.66
CA PRO A 91 -6.27 5.99 -19.85
C PRO A 91 -5.78 4.58 -19.53
N LEU A 92 -6.13 3.61 -20.38
CA LEU A 92 -5.73 2.22 -20.19
C LEU A 92 -4.20 2.03 -20.21
N GLY A 93 -3.48 2.91 -20.93
CA GLY A 93 -2.02 2.95 -20.94
C GLY A 93 -1.41 3.35 -19.58
N ASP A 94 -2.09 4.15 -18.78
CA ASP A 94 -1.64 4.45 -17.40
C ASP A 94 -1.86 3.26 -16.47
N VAL A 95 -2.94 2.49 -16.68
CA VAL A 95 -3.16 1.21 -15.98
C VAL A 95 -2.04 0.23 -16.31
N PHE A 96 -1.70 0.07 -17.60
CA PHE A 96 -0.58 -0.74 -18.06
C PHE A 96 0.74 -0.36 -17.35
N LYS A 97 1.05 0.95 -17.28
CA LYS A 97 2.26 1.43 -16.58
C LYS A 97 2.29 1.08 -15.11
N THR A 98 1.14 1.14 -14.45
CA THR A 98 1.06 0.91 -13.01
C THR A 98 1.02 -0.57 -12.67
N ALA A 99 0.31 -1.35 -13.46
CA ALA A 99 0.05 -2.76 -13.19
C ALA A 99 1.27 -3.66 -13.41
N LEU A 100 1.99 -3.47 -14.53
CA LEU A 100 3.14 -4.31 -14.83
C LEU A 100 4.42 -3.85 -14.13
N PRO A 101 5.27 -4.79 -13.67
CA PRO A 101 6.63 -4.49 -13.23
C PRO A 101 7.44 -3.81 -14.35
N PRO A 102 8.36 -2.88 -14.02
CA PRO A 102 9.18 -2.20 -15.03
C PRO A 102 9.92 -3.14 -15.96
N GLY A 103 10.47 -4.25 -15.45
CA GLY A 103 11.20 -5.24 -16.26
C GLY A 103 10.34 -5.98 -17.29
N LEU A 104 9.00 -5.90 -17.21
CA LEU A 104 8.10 -6.44 -18.24
C LEU A 104 7.63 -5.37 -19.26
N LYS A 105 7.99 -4.09 -19.08
CA LYS A 105 7.58 -2.99 -19.95
C LYS A 105 8.55 -2.72 -21.10
N SER A 106 9.72 -3.32 -21.07
CA SER A 106 10.75 -3.16 -22.09
C SER A 106 11.19 -4.51 -22.63
N GLU A 107 11.70 -4.50 -23.87
CA GLU A 107 12.21 -5.69 -24.55
C GLU A 107 13.35 -6.35 -23.74
N ASP A 108 14.33 -5.55 -23.29
CA ASP A 108 15.52 -6.01 -22.57
C ASP A 108 15.45 -5.82 -21.04
N GLY A 109 14.28 -5.56 -20.49
CA GLY A 109 14.13 -5.08 -19.11
C GLY A 109 14.35 -6.12 -18.02
N TYR A 110 14.27 -7.43 -18.33
CA TYR A 110 14.49 -8.51 -17.38
C TYR A 110 15.57 -9.45 -17.86
N ARG A 111 16.60 -9.61 -17.03
CA ARG A 111 17.63 -10.63 -17.24
C ARG A 111 17.63 -11.58 -16.04
N PRO A 112 17.39 -12.89 -16.27
CA PRO A 112 17.49 -13.87 -15.20
C PRO A 112 18.89 -13.83 -14.56
N ARG A 113 18.96 -14.06 -13.26
CA ARG A 113 20.24 -14.29 -12.60
C ARG A 113 20.73 -15.64 -13.03
N LYS A 114 21.97 -15.70 -13.53
CA LYS A 114 22.63 -16.93 -13.86
C LYS A 114 23.73 -17.19 -12.86
N GLU A 115 23.77 -18.37 -12.32
CA GLU A 115 24.85 -18.86 -11.49
C GLU A 115 25.60 -19.97 -12.24
N THR A 116 26.92 -19.97 -12.07
CA THR A 116 27.76 -20.97 -12.69
C THR A 116 27.93 -22.12 -11.71
N TYR A 117 27.51 -23.31 -12.11
CA TYR A 117 27.67 -24.55 -11.38
C TYR A 117 28.87 -25.32 -11.91
N VAL A 118 29.42 -26.20 -11.06
CA VAL A 118 30.51 -27.09 -11.39
C VAL A 118 29.99 -28.52 -11.33
N ALA A 119 30.33 -29.32 -12.34
CA ALA A 119 29.99 -30.74 -12.36
C ALA A 119 31.19 -31.60 -12.77
N LEU A 120 31.12 -32.88 -12.40
CA LEU A 120 32.13 -33.85 -12.72
C LEU A 120 32.15 -34.20 -14.22
N GLY A 121 33.33 -34.21 -14.81
CA GLY A 121 33.50 -34.58 -16.22
C GLY A 121 32.92 -35.97 -16.53
N GLU A 122 32.23 -36.10 -17.65
CA GLU A 122 31.51 -37.33 -18.00
C GLU A 122 32.41 -38.60 -17.98
N ASN A 123 33.66 -38.45 -18.35
CA ASN A 123 34.62 -39.57 -18.38
C ASN A 123 35.08 -40.03 -16.98
N TYR A 124 34.73 -39.27 -15.93
CA TYR A 124 35.21 -39.54 -14.56
C TYR A 124 34.07 -39.91 -13.59
N ARG A 125 32.93 -40.32 -14.11
CA ARG A 125 31.74 -40.69 -13.32
C ARG A 125 31.73 -42.13 -12.86
N SER A 126 32.83 -42.87 -12.94
CA SER A 126 32.97 -44.23 -12.38
C SER A 126 34.04 -44.23 -11.30
N GLU A 127 33.94 -45.14 -10.34
CA GLU A 127 34.91 -45.30 -9.25
C GLU A 127 36.33 -45.47 -9.75
N GLN A 128 36.52 -46.32 -10.77
CA GLN A 128 37.83 -46.55 -11.40
C GLN A 128 38.38 -45.29 -12.06
N ALA A 129 37.51 -44.49 -12.74
CA ALA A 129 37.92 -43.27 -13.39
C ALA A 129 38.21 -42.16 -12.37
N LEU A 130 37.52 -42.08 -11.24
CA LEU A 130 37.84 -41.20 -10.13
C LEU A 130 39.19 -41.49 -9.52
N HIS A 131 39.54 -42.80 -9.30
CA HIS A 131 40.86 -43.15 -8.84
C HIS A 131 41.99 -42.78 -9.83
N ILE A 132 41.73 -42.87 -11.13
CA ILE A 132 42.64 -42.37 -12.17
C ILE A 132 42.80 -40.88 -12.07
N ALA A 133 41.69 -40.11 -11.98
CA ALA A 133 41.71 -38.67 -11.85
C ALA A 133 42.50 -38.20 -10.62
N LEU A 134 42.28 -38.79 -9.47
CA LEU A 134 43.03 -38.52 -8.24
C LEU A 134 44.53 -38.84 -8.38
N SER A 135 44.87 -39.94 -9.07
CA SER A 135 46.27 -40.29 -9.36
C SER A 135 46.94 -39.26 -10.26
N MET A 136 46.23 -38.74 -11.26
CA MET A 136 46.75 -37.68 -12.17
C MET A 136 47.03 -36.38 -11.44
N LEU A 137 46.32 -36.09 -10.34
CA LEU A 137 46.43 -34.85 -9.58
C LEU A 137 47.47 -34.91 -8.44
N ARG A 138 48.09 -36.07 -8.15
CA ARG A 138 49.08 -36.27 -7.04
C ARG A 138 50.21 -35.26 -7.02
N LYS A 139 50.66 -34.76 -8.17
CA LYS A 139 51.75 -33.77 -8.27
C LYS A 139 51.28 -32.32 -8.08
N GLY A 140 49.99 -32.07 -8.11
CA GLY A 140 49.38 -30.73 -7.99
C GLY A 140 48.54 -30.61 -6.73
N LEU A 141 49.18 -30.43 -5.57
CA LEU A 141 48.52 -30.43 -4.26
C LEU A 141 47.22 -29.58 -4.19
N LYS A 142 47.25 -28.37 -4.72
CA LYS A 142 46.05 -27.51 -4.72
C LYS A 142 44.92 -28.00 -5.64
N GLN A 143 45.27 -28.52 -6.84
CA GLN A 143 44.28 -29.10 -7.75
C GLN A 143 43.67 -30.36 -7.16
N HIS A 144 44.51 -31.23 -6.54
CA HIS A 144 44.05 -32.41 -5.86
C HIS A 144 43.10 -32.12 -4.70
N GLN A 145 43.45 -31.12 -3.86
CA GLN A 145 42.59 -30.70 -2.75
C GLN A 145 41.26 -30.13 -3.24
N THR A 146 41.27 -29.24 -4.25
CA THR A 146 40.04 -28.67 -4.84
C THR A 146 39.15 -29.76 -5.41
N PHE A 147 39.75 -30.79 -6.09
CA PHE A 147 38.96 -31.88 -6.65
C PHE A 147 38.35 -32.76 -5.57
N ILE A 148 39.08 -33.06 -4.48
CA ILE A 148 38.53 -33.82 -3.32
C ILE A 148 37.43 -33.00 -2.65
N THR A 149 37.62 -31.69 -2.43
CA THR A 149 36.57 -30.85 -1.87
C THR A 149 35.31 -30.87 -2.74
N TYR A 150 35.46 -30.84 -4.07
CA TYR A 150 34.30 -30.98 -4.98
C TYR A 150 33.59 -32.32 -4.78
N LEU A 151 34.33 -33.46 -4.73
CA LEU A 151 33.75 -34.79 -4.56
C LEU A 151 33.00 -34.91 -3.22
N SER A 152 33.57 -34.36 -2.16
CA SER A 152 32.95 -34.37 -0.83
C SER A 152 31.69 -33.51 -0.77
N LEU A 153 31.73 -32.27 -1.27
CA LEU A 153 30.57 -31.36 -1.29
C LEU A 153 29.43 -31.90 -2.15
N SER A 154 29.76 -32.55 -3.29
CA SER A 154 28.77 -33.11 -4.20
C SER A 154 28.31 -34.51 -3.81
N HIS A 155 28.87 -35.09 -2.73
CA HIS A 155 28.62 -36.46 -2.24
C HIS A 155 28.99 -37.57 -3.23
N TRP A 156 29.86 -37.31 -4.19
CA TRP A 156 30.40 -38.33 -5.09
C TRP A 156 31.28 -39.34 -4.35
N ASP A 157 31.86 -38.96 -3.22
CA ASP A 157 32.70 -39.82 -2.36
C ASP A 157 31.92 -40.88 -1.58
N THR A 158 30.60 -40.74 -1.47
CA THR A 158 29.70 -41.66 -0.75
C THR A 158 28.97 -42.65 -1.65
N ILE A 159 29.18 -42.58 -2.98
CA ILE A 159 28.52 -43.45 -3.94
C ILE A 159 29.32 -44.76 -4.07
N GLU A 160 28.82 -45.84 -3.48
CA GLU A 160 29.35 -47.22 -3.66
C GLU A 160 28.68 -47.87 -4.88
N GLY A 161 29.50 -48.38 -5.80
CA GLY A 161 29.01 -49.16 -6.95
C GLY A 161 28.89 -48.38 -8.26
N THR A 162 27.99 -48.79 -9.11
CA THR A 162 27.80 -48.21 -10.46
C THR A 162 27.48 -46.75 -10.42
N ALA A 163 28.25 -45.96 -11.16
CA ALA A 163 28.09 -44.51 -11.27
C ALA A 163 26.67 -44.12 -11.62
N THR A 164 26.06 -43.34 -10.78
CA THR A 164 24.87 -42.60 -11.14
C THR A 164 25.24 -41.45 -12.07
N ALA A 165 24.40 -41.14 -13.05
CA ALA A 165 24.70 -40.13 -14.06
C ALA A 165 24.69 -38.68 -13.51
N GLU A 166 24.20 -38.46 -12.29
CA GLU A 166 23.99 -37.14 -11.72
C GLU A 166 24.60 -37.00 -10.32
N PRO A 167 25.21 -35.86 -9.97
CA PRO A 167 25.69 -35.58 -8.62
C PRO A 167 24.51 -35.54 -7.64
N VAL A 168 24.73 -36.00 -6.43
CA VAL A 168 23.69 -35.97 -5.38
C VAL A 168 23.39 -34.53 -4.95
N VAL A 169 24.39 -33.63 -4.99
CA VAL A 169 24.27 -32.21 -4.69
C VAL A 169 24.95 -31.36 -5.77
N GLU A 170 24.21 -30.38 -6.30
CA GLU A 170 24.76 -29.41 -7.24
C GLU A 170 25.54 -28.33 -6.47
N ILE A 171 26.74 -27.99 -6.93
CA ILE A 171 27.64 -27.06 -6.26
C ILE A 171 27.93 -25.87 -7.17
N THR A 172 27.83 -24.66 -6.63
CA THR A 172 28.19 -23.45 -7.37
C THR A 172 29.71 -23.30 -7.47
N LYS A 173 30.17 -22.66 -8.52
CA LYS A 173 31.58 -22.29 -8.70
C LYS A 173 32.11 -21.49 -7.52
N GLU A 174 31.31 -20.57 -7.00
CA GLU A 174 31.68 -19.70 -5.88
C GLU A 174 31.83 -20.51 -4.58
N GLU A 175 30.88 -21.41 -4.30
CA GLU A 175 30.91 -22.30 -3.15
C GLU A 175 32.16 -23.20 -3.18
N LEU A 176 32.44 -23.85 -4.32
CA LEU A 176 33.64 -24.66 -4.48
C LEU A 176 34.92 -23.84 -4.25
N MET A 177 35.02 -22.65 -4.78
CA MET A 177 36.18 -21.78 -4.61
C MET A 177 36.37 -21.32 -3.17
N ASN A 178 35.30 -21.04 -2.47
CA ASN A 178 35.31 -20.59 -1.06
C ASN A 178 35.71 -21.75 -0.14
N GLU A 179 35.10 -22.91 -0.28
CA GLU A 179 35.35 -24.07 0.58
C GLU A 179 36.74 -24.73 0.33
N SER A 180 37.19 -24.74 -0.92
CA SER A 180 38.52 -25.28 -1.25
C SER A 180 39.64 -24.24 -1.09
N HIS A 181 39.31 -22.97 -0.83
CA HIS A 181 40.24 -21.82 -0.82
C HIS A 181 41.14 -21.77 -2.06
N CYS A 182 40.61 -22.18 -3.23
CA CYS A 182 41.37 -22.25 -4.47
C CYS A 182 41.29 -20.92 -5.26
N SER A 183 42.34 -20.66 -6.04
CA SER A 183 42.33 -19.56 -6.99
C SER A 183 41.63 -19.95 -8.31
N ALA A 184 41.15 -18.93 -9.05
CA ALA A 184 40.55 -19.15 -10.37
C ALA A 184 41.46 -19.92 -11.34
N ALA A 185 42.79 -19.79 -11.21
CA ALA A 185 43.77 -20.51 -12.03
C ALA A 185 43.79 -22.02 -11.72
N VAL A 186 43.61 -22.39 -10.45
CA VAL A 186 43.54 -23.82 -10.04
C VAL A 186 42.28 -24.47 -10.58
N LEU A 187 41.14 -23.79 -10.46
CA LEU A 187 39.88 -24.30 -11.02
C LEU A 187 39.95 -24.39 -12.54
N LYS A 188 40.50 -23.38 -13.21
CA LYS A 188 40.68 -23.39 -14.66
C LYS A 188 41.51 -24.59 -15.12
N ALA A 189 42.58 -24.94 -14.41
CA ALA A 189 43.39 -26.09 -14.73
C ALA A 189 42.63 -27.44 -14.61
N LEU A 190 41.66 -27.53 -13.70
CA LEU A 190 40.76 -28.72 -13.60
C LEU A 190 39.76 -28.78 -14.76
N LEU A 191 39.26 -27.60 -15.18
CA LEU A 191 38.37 -27.45 -16.35
C LEU A 191 39.10 -27.78 -17.65
N ASP A 192 40.33 -27.27 -17.85
CA ASP A 192 41.15 -27.52 -19.05
C ASP A 192 41.50 -29.01 -19.17
N ARG A 193 41.64 -29.72 -18.06
CA ARG A 193 41.84 -31.19 -18.01
C ARG A 193 40.55 -31.99 -18.16
N LYS A 194 39.41 -31.31 -18.30
CA LYS A 194 38.08 -31.92 -18.38
C LYS A 194 37.70 -32.82 -17.19
N LEU A 195 38.36 -32.64 -16.04
CA LEU A 195 38.02 -33.31 -14.79
C LEU A 195 36.72 -32.75 -14.22
N LEU A 196 36.55 -31.45 -14.34
CA LEU A 196 35.32 -30.71 -14.03
C LEU A 196 34.86 -29.95 -15.29
N TYR A 197 33.60 -29.65 -15.36
CA TYR A 197 33.06 -28.71 -16.33
C TYR A 197 32.13 -27.70 -15.63
N THR A 198 31.89 -26.56 -16.23
CA THR A 198 30.97 -25.56 -15.72
C THR A 198 29.78 -25.43 -16.65
N TYR A 199 28.61 -25.24 -16.04
CA TYR A 199 27.38 -24.91 -16.75
C TYR A 199 26.67 -23.77 -16.06
N GLU A 200 25.93 -22.97 -16.83
CA GLU A 200 25.11 -21.89 -16.27
C GLU A 200 23.68 -22.36 -16.03
N ARG A 201 23.16 -22.05 -14.87
CA ARG A 201 21.77 -22.29 -14.53
C ARG A 201 21.12 -20.97 -14.12
N GLU A 202 19.90 -20.74 -14.57
CA GLU A 202 19.09 -19.63 -14.09
C GLU A 202 18.65 -19.92 -12.65
N VAL A 203 19.00 -19.00 -11.75
CA VAL A 203 18.68 -19.10 -10.32
C VAL A 203 17.72 -17.99 -9.97
N GLY A 204 16.62 -18.34 -9.31
CA GLY A 204 15.68 -17.37 -8.79
C GLY A 204 16.32 -16.51 -7.69
N ARG A 205 15.92 -15.22 -7.65
CA ARG A 205 16.29 -14.29 -6.56
C ARG A 205 15.40 -14.43 -5.34
N LEU A 206 14.34 -15.22 -5.47
CA LEU A 206 13.35 -15.40 -4.41
C LEU A 206 13.90 -16.36 -3.38
N ASN A 207 13.93 -15.94 -2.13
CA ASN A 207 14.32 -16.82 -1.02
C ASN A 207 13.25 -17.89 -0.83
N ASP A 208 13.68 -19.13 -0.65
CA ASP A 208 12.81 -20.22 -0.26
C ASP A 208 12.28 -19.98 1.16
N GLY A 209 10.98 -20.11 1.34
CA GLY A 209 10.30 -19.88 2.61
C GLY A 209 10.44 -21.02 3.60
N GLY A 210 11.03 -22.15 3.18
CA GLY A 210 11.12 -23.41 3.92
C GLY A 210 9.85 -24.25 3.86
N GLU A 211 9.85 -25.37 4.55
CA GLU A 211 8.73 -26.30 4.58
C GLU A 211 7.47 -25.71 5.23
N GLU A 212 6.32 -26.24 4.87
CA GLU A 212 5.02 -25.90 5.45
C GLU A 212 4.86 -26.60 6.82
N HIS A 213 4.39 -25.85 7.82
CA HIS A 213 4.18 -26.31 9.20
C HIS A 213 2.77 -25.98 9.69
N ARG A 214 1.76 -26.65 9.19
CA ARG A 214 0.35 -26.44 9.59
C ARG A 214 0.10 -26.77 11.07
N GLU A 215 0.92 -27.60 11.70
CA GLU A 215 0.89 -27.86 13.13
C GLU A 215 1.12 -26.59 13.98
N ASN A 216 1.71 -25.55 13.39
CA ASN A 216 1.92 -24.27 14.06
C ASN A 216 0.69 -23.36 14.04
N ILE A 217 -0.43 -23.77 13.43
CA ILE A 217 -1.70 -23.04 13.49
C ILE A 217 -2.24 -23.09 14.92
N LYS A 218 -2.34 -21.94 15.55
CA LYS A 218 -2.81 -21.84 16.93
C LYS A 218 -4.32 -22.06 16.99
N ARG A 219 -4.77 -22.72 18.05
CA ARG A 219 -6.21 -22.86 18.31
C ARG A 219 -6.83 -21.48 18.55
N LEU A 220 -8.00 -21.27 18.00
CA LEU A 220 -8.82 -20.11 18.29
C LEU A 220 -9.39 -20.20 19.70
N ASN A 221 -9.52 -19.07 20.38
CA ASN A 221 -10.31 -19.01 21.60
C ASN A 221 -11.81 -18.91 21.24
N ASP A 222 -12.68 -19.08 22.24
CA ASP A 222 -14.13 -19.15 22.03
C ASP A 222 -14.69 -17.95 21.25
N ALA A 223 -14.22 -16.73 21.53
CA ALA A 223 -14.66 -15.52 20.83
C ALA A 223 -14.16 -15.46 19.39
N GLN A 224 -12.94 -15.93 19.13
CA GLN A 224 -12.38 -16.01 17.78
C GLN A 224 -13.05 -17.12 16.98
N GLU A 225 -13.36 -18.25 17.59
CA GLU A 225 -14.05 -19.37 16.96
C GLU A 225 -15.49 -18.99 16.60
N ASP A 226 -16.20 -18.32 17.47
CA ASP A 226 -17.54 -17.76 17.20
C ASP A 226 -17.48 -16.78 16.00
N ALA A 227 -16.49 -15.85 16.02
CA ALA A 227 -16.31 -14.91 14.92
C ALA A 227 -15.95 -15.63 13.60
N TYR A 228 -15.07 -16.62 13.62
CA TYR A 228 -14.71 -17.43 12.47
C TYR A 228 -15.95 -18.13 11.87
N ASN A 229 -16.72 -18.79 12.72
CA ASN A 229 -17.95 -19.48 12.28
C ASN A 229 -18.96 -18.50 11.68
N LYS A 230 -19.14 -17.32 12.28
CA LYS A 230 -20.00 -16.26 11.74
C LYS A 230 -19.51 -15.75 10.39
N ILE A 231 -18.18 -15.57 10.22
CA ILE A 231 -17.59 -15.17 8.93
C ILE A 231 -17.90 -16.21 7.87
N VAL A 232 -17.68 -17.51 8.15
CA VAL A 232 -17.94 -18.59 7.21
C VAL A 232 -19.41 -18.62 6.79
N VAL A 233 -20.34 -18.50 7.75
CA VAL A 233 -21.79 -18.44 7.47
C VAL A 233 -22.16 -17.20 6.64
N GLN A 234 -21.59 -16.03 6.97
CA GLN A 234 -21.83 -14.80 6.21
C GLN A 234 -21.29 -14.91 4.77
N MET A 235 -20.13 -15.53 4.58
CA MET A 235 -19.54 -15.74 3.23
C MET A 235 -20.39 -16.65 2.33
N MET A 236 -21.21 -17.53 2.88
CA MET A 236 -22.17 -18.31 2.08
C MET A 236 -23.24 -17.42 1.42
N ARG A 237 -23.61 -16.31 2.06
CA ARG A 237 -24.69 -15.41 1.62
C ARG A 237 -24.19 -14.12 0.98
N LYS A 238 -22.99 -13.68 1.32
CA LYS A 238 -22.40 -12.40 0.92
C LYS A 238 -21.02 -12.62 0.28
N ASN A 239 -20.69 -11.80 -0.69
CA ASN A 239 -19.37 -11.86 -1.33
C ASN A 239 -18.32 -11.08 -0.53
N VAL A 240 -18.75 -10.12 0.28
CA VAL A 240 -17.87 -9.30 1.13
C VAL A 240 -18.36 -9.38 2.56
N VAL A 241 -17.46 -9.62 3.51
CA VAL A 241 -17.73 -9.63 4.95
C VAL A 241 -16.78 -8.64 5.63
N LEU A 242 -17.31 -7.80 6.51
CA LEU A 242 -16.55 -6.90 7.36
C LEU A 242 -16.36 -7.54 8.75
N LEU A 243 -15.13 -7.77 9.14
CA LEU A 243 -14.73 -8.15 10.51
C LEU A 243 -14.31 -6.88 11.27
N HIS A 244 -15.22 -6.36 12.07
CA HIS A 244 -14.95 -5.26 13.00
C HIS A 244 -14.45 -5.84 14.33
N GLY A 245 -13.13 -5.89 14.48
CA GLY A 245 -12.50 -6.46 15.66
C GLY A 245 -11.60 -5.46 16.38
N VAL A 246 -11.77 -5.27 17.68
CA VAL A 246 -10.92 -4.35 18.47
C VAL A 246 -9.43 -4.63 18.29
N THR A 247 -8.59 -3.63 18.60
CA THR A 247 -7.13 -3.81 18.55
C THR A 247 -6.70 -4.96 19.45
N SER A 248 -5.76 -5.79 19.00
CA SER A 248 -5.26 -6.97 19.72
C SER A 248 -6.33 -8.03 20.04
N SER A 249 -7.39 -8.11 19.25
CA SER A 249 -8.38 -9.21 19.33
C SER A 249 -7.89 -10.52 18.72
N GLY A 250 -6.77 -10.49 17.99
CA GLY A 250 -6.20 -11.66 17.32
C GLY A 250 -6.84 -11.96 15.97
N LYS A 251 -7.29 -10.95 15.23
CA LYS A 251 -7.83 -11.09 13.86
C LYS A 251 -6.94 -11.93 12.95
N THR A 252 -5.62 -11.79 13.07
CA THR A 252 -4.64 -12.53 12.26
C THR A 252 -4.78 -14.04 12.41
N GLU A 253 -5.14 -14.56 13.61
CA GLU A 253 -5.37 -16.00 13.79
C GLU A 253 -6.59 -16.46 12.99
N ILE A 254 -7.66 -15.68 13.00
CA ILE A 254 -8.85 -15.96 12.18
C ILE A 254 -8.49 -15.97 10.69
N TYR A 255 -7.63 -15.04 10.25
CA TYR A 255 -7.17 -15.01 8.86
C TYR A 255 -6.37 -16.27 8.50
N ILE A 256 -5.47 -16.74 9.37
CA ILE A 256 -4.70 -17.97 9.17
C ILE A 256 -5.62 -19.17 8.99
N HIS A 257 -6.65 -19.32 9.81
CA HIS A 257 -7.64 -20.39 9.65
C HIS A 257 -8.45 -20.29 8.35
N LEU A 258 -8.82 -19.07 7.91
CA LEU A 258 -9.51 -18.88 6.64
C LEU A 258 -8.60 -19.16 5.43
N ILE A 259 -7.32 -18.80 5.53
CA ILE A 259 -6.30 -19.12 4.53
C ILE A 259 -6.16 -20.64 4.43
N ASP A 260 -5.94 -21.32 5.54
CA ASP A 260 -5.79 -22.77 5.57
C ASP A 260 -6.99 -23.49 4.94
N LYS A 261 -8.21 -23.03 5.24
CA LYS A 261 -9.41 -23.52 4.60
C LYS A 261 -9.40 -23.32 3.10
N ALA A 262 -9.06 -22.11 2.61
CA ALA A 262 -9.01 -21.83 1.18
C ALA A 262 -7.97 -22.70 0.46
N LEU A 263 -6.80 -22.91 1.09
CA LEU A 263 -5.74 -23.78 0.55
C LEU A 263 -6.18 -25.26 0.50
N SER A 264 -6.92 -25.73 1.49
CA SER A 264 -7.47 -27.11 1.49
C SER A 264 -8.48 -27.32 0.37
N GLU A 265 -9.12 -26.26 -0.10
CA GLU A 265 -10.03 -26.25 -1.26
C GLU A 265 -9.28 -26.07 -2.61
N GLY A 266 -7.94 -26.05 -2.60
CA GLY A 266 -7.09 -25.83 -3.78
C GLY A 266 -7.17 -24.42 -4.35
N LYS A 267 -7.58 -23.42 -3.55
CA LYS A 267 -7.73 -22.03 -3.94
C LYS A 267 -6.52 -21.20 -3.58
N GLN A 268 -6.29 -20.13 -4.34
CA GLN A 268 -5.28 -19.11 -4.01
C GLN A 268 -5.89 -18.00 -3.14
N VAL A 269 -5.01 -17.35 -2.38
CA VAL A 269 -5.38 -16.27 -1.45
C VAL A 269 -4.57 -15.02 -1.77
N LEU A 270 -5.25 -13.88 -1.87
CA LEU A 270 -4.64 -12.55 -1.88
C LEU A 270 -4.85 -11.91 -0.50
N TYR A 271 -3.75 -11.66 0.22
CA TYR A 271 -3.77 -10.97 1.50
C TYR A 271 -3.13 -9.59 1.36
N LEU A 272 -3.96 -8.54 1.40
CA LEU A 272 -3.53 -7.16 1.30
C LEU A 272 -3.33 -6.54 2.68
N LEU A 273 -2.19 -5.90 2.86
CA LEU A 273 -1.83 -5.08 4.01
C LEU A 273 -1.38 -3.69 3.58
N PRO A 274 -1.55 -2.65 4.40
CA PRO A 274 -0.85 -1.39 4.21
C PRO A 274 0.66 -1.61 4.14
N GLU A 275 1.36 -0.86 3.29
CA GLU A 275 2.80 -1.08 3.04
C GLU A 275 3.65 -1.04 4.32
N ILE A 276 3.26 -0.20 5.29
CA ILE A 276 3.92 -0.09 6.60
C ILE A 276 3.63 -1.31 7.48
N ALA A 277 2.45 -1.94 7.33
CA ALA A 277 2.05 -3.11 8.11
C ALA A 277 2.65 -4.43 7.59
N LEU A 278 3.29 -4.43 6.41
CA LEU A 278 4.12 -5.53 5.91
C LEU A 278 5.42 -5.64 6.76
N THR A 279 5.23 -5.80 8.07
CA THR A 279 6.34 -5.91 9.02
C THR A 279 6.94 -7.30 8.98
N VAL A 280 8.18 -7.39 9.43
CA VAL A 280 8.88 -8.67 9.64
C VAL A 280 8.01 -9.62 10.48
N GLN A 281 7.30 -9.10 11.49
CA GLN A 281 6.44 -9.90 12.37
C GLN A 281 5.34 -10.64 11.63
N THR A 282 4.55 -9.95 10.79
CA THR A 282 3.46 -10.57 10.03
C THR A 282 4.01 -11.58 9.01
N THR A 283 5.07 -11.18 8.31
CA THR A 283 5.73 -12.03 7.31
C THR A 283 6.28 -13.30 7.94
N THR A 284 7.06 -13.18 9.03
CA THR A 284 7.65 -14.32 9.74
C THR A 284 6.59 -15.26 10.28
N ARG A 285 5.49 -14.70 10.82
CA ARG A 285 4.39 -15.51 11.33
C ARG A 285 3.71 -16.35 10.26
N LEU A 286 3.43 -15.76 9.09
CA LEU A 286 2.81 -16.50 7.98
C LEU A 286 3.78 -17.51 7.36
N ARG A 287 5.07 -17.17 7.23
CA ARG A 287 6.09 -18.09 6.75
C ARG A 287 6.27 -19.30 7.67
N HIS A 288 6.20 -19.07 8.98
CA HIS A 288 6.29 -20.14 9.97
C HIS A 288 5.16 -21.18 9.86
N VAL A 289 4.05 -20.81 9.23
CA VAL A 289 2.91 -21.72 9.00
C VAL A 289 2.92 -22.27 7.58
N PHE A 290 3.08 -21.39 6.58
CA PHE A 290 2.83 -21.73 5.17
C PHE A 290 4.07 -21.90 4.32
N GLY A 291 5.26 -21.67 4.87
CA GLY A 291 6.55 -21.90 4.20
C GLY A 291 6.61 -21.33 2.78
N ASP A 292 6.99 -22.15 1.82
CA ASP A 292 7.18 -21.81 0.40
C ASP A 292 5.89 -21.50 -0.37
N ARG A 293 4.73 -21.80 0.21
CA ARG A 293 3.43 -21.49 -0.40
C ARG A 293 3.13 -19.99 -0.35
N LEU A 294 3.90 -19.22 0.46
CA LEU A 294 3.73 -17.78 0.68
C LEU A 294 4.68 -16.97 -0.21
N GLY A 295 4.13 -16.26 -1.18
CA GLY A 295 4.79 -15.19 -1.92
C GLY A 295 4.55 -13.83 -1.29
N ILE A 296 5.60 -12.99 -1.22
CA ILE A 296 5.50 -11.62 -0.70
C ILE A 296 5.70 -10.66 -1.87
N TYR A 297 4.84 -9.64 -2.00
CA TYR A 297 4.90 -8.68 -3.09
C TYR A 297 4.72 -7.25 -2.61
N HIS A 298 5.78 -6.43 -2.73
CA HIS A 298 5.71 -5.02 -2.36
C HIS A 298 6.67 -4.15 -3.20
N SER A 299 6.52 -2.83 -3.12
CA SER A 299 7.25 -1.84 -3.91
C SER A 299 8.77 -1.78 -3.63
N LYS A 300 9.22 -2.30 -2.48
CA LYS A 300 10.63 -2.31 -2.07
C LYS A 300 11.44 -3.47 -2.69
N TYR A 301 10.77 -4.43 -3.32
CA TYR A 301 11.47 -5.47 -4.08
C TYR A 301 12.07 -4.88 -5.35
N SER A 302 13.22 -5.42 -5.77
CA SER A 302 13.83 -5.07 -7.04
C SER A 302 12.89 -5.42 -8.20
N ASP A 303 13.05 -4.73 -9.32
CA ASP A 303 12.23 -4.99 -10.50
C ASP A 303 12.35 -6.45 -10.98
N ALA A 304 13.53 -7.04 -10.84
CA ALA A 304 13.76 -8.43 -11.21
C ALA A 304 12.98 -9.41 -10.31
N GLU A 305 13.02 -9.25 -8.99
CA GLU A 305 12.23 -10.06 -8.06
C GLU A 305 10.72 -9.94 -8.35
N ARG A 306 10.24 -8.75 -8.67
CA ARG A 306 8.84 -8.53 -9.02
C ARG A 306 8.44 -9.25 -10.32
N VAL A 307 9.34 -9.31 -11.31
CA VAL A 307 9.14 -10.08 -12.54
C VAL A 307 9.14 -11.57 -12.25
N GLU A 308 10.04 -12.05 -11.41
CA GLU A 308 10.11 -13.48 -11.04
C GLU A 308 8.82 -13.92 -10.33
N ILE A 309 8.30 -13.14 -9.37
CA ILE A 309 7.01 -13.41 -8.72
C ILE A 309 5.88 -13.44 -9.75
N TRP A 310 5.86 -12.49 -10.69
CA TRP A 310 4.85 -12.45 -11.76
C TRP A 310 4.88 -13.72 -12.60
N LYS A 311 6.07 -14.12 -13.06
CA LYS A 311 6.26 -15.35 -13.86
C LYS A 311 5.91 -16.61 -13.07
N LYS A 312 6.28 -16.67 -11.79
CA LYS A 312 5.92 -17.78 -10.92
C LYS A 312 4.42 -17.91 -10.75
N GLN A 313 3.69 -16.80 -10.65
CA GLN A 313 2.22 -16.82 -10.59
C GLN A 313 1.56 -17.35 -11.88
N LEU A 314 2.21 -17.22 -13.02
CA LEU A 314 1.75 -17.78 -14.31
C LEU A 314 2.22 -19.22 -14.55
N SER A 315 3.15 -19.75 -13.75
CA SER A 315 3.69 -21.11 -13.90
C SER A 315 2.72 -22.18 -13.36
N ASP A 316 3.06 -23.45 -13.56
CA ASP A 316 2.31 -24.59 -13.04
C ASP A 316 2.39 -24.70 -11.50
N THR A 317 3.37 -24.04 -10.88
CA THR A 317 3.59 -24.03 -9.43
C THR A 317 3.55 -22.61 -8.85
N PRO A 318 2.40 -21.90 -8.97
CA PRO A 318 2.27 -20.56 -8.44
C PRO A 318 2.29 -20.56 -6.91
N TYR A 319 2.60 -19.42 -6.30
CA TYR A 319 2.33 -19.24 -4.88
C TYR A 319 0.82 -19.37 -4.61
N ASP A 320 0.48 -20.10 -3.57
CA ASP A 320 -0.92 -20.24 -3.16
C ASP A 320 -1.40 -19.02 -2.36
N ILE A 321 -0.49 -18.33 -1.67
CA ILE A 321 -0.77 -17.13 -0.90
C ILE A 321 0.12 -16.01 -1.43
N ILE A 322 -0.49 -14.89 -1.77
CA ILE A 322 0.24 -13.64 -2.00
C ILE A 322 -0.06 -12.68 -0.86
N LEU A 323 0.97 -12.37 -0.07
CA LEU A 323 0.95 -11.28 0.90
C LEU A 323 1.54 -10.03 0.26
N GLY A 324 0.79 -8.95 0.22
CA GLY A 324 1.30 -7.77 -0.43
C GLY A 324 0.63 -6.46 -0.05
N ALA A 325 1.23 -5.37 -0.53
CA ALA A 325 0.65 -4.04 -0.46
C ALA A 325 -0.29 -3.79 -1.66
N ARG A 326 -0.74 -2.56 -1.80
CA ARG A 326 -1.61 -2.08 -2.89
C ARG A 326 -1.28 -2.68 -4.27
N SER A 327 0.00 -2.78 -4.63
CA SER A 327 0.43 -3.27 -5.95
C SER A 327 0.20 -4.75 -6.19
N ALA A 328 -0.05 -5.55 -5.15
CA ALA A 328 -0.29 -6.99 -5.29
C ALA A 328 -1.63 -7.32 -5.97
N VAL A 329 -2.56 -6.38 -6.02
CA VAL A 329 -3.85 -6.54 -6.72
C VAL A 329 -3.69 -6.78 -8.22
N TRP A 330 -2.56 -6.40 -8.80
CA TRP A 330 -2.28 -6.53 -10.22
C TRP A 330 -1.70 -7.89 -10.63
N LEU A 331 -1.26 -8.71 -9.66
CA LEU A 331 -0.67 -10.01 -9.95
C LEU A 331 -1.66 -10.97 -10.61
N PRO A 332 -1.17 -11.88 -11.48
CA PRO A 332 -2.00 -12.93 -12.05
C PRO A 332 -2.35 -13.99 -10.99
N PHE A 333 -3.63 -14.32 -10.91
CA PHE A 333 -4.13 -15.44 -10.12
C PHE A 333 -4.82 -16.43 -11.04
N GLN A 334 -4.58 -17.73 -10.83
CA GLN A 334 -5.21 -18.78 -11.64
C GLN A 334 -6.48 -19.33 -10.95
N ARG A 335 -6.50 -19.32 -9.61
CA ARG A 335 -7.53 -19.99 -8.78
C ARG A 335 -7.89 -19.17 -7.55
N LEU A 336 -8.00 -17.83 -7.69
CA LEU A 336 -8.30 -16.96 -6.56
C LEU A 336 -9.62 -17.34 -5.89
N GLY A 337 -9.61 -17.64 -4.59
CA GLY A 337 -10.80 -18.03 -3.82
C GLY A 337 -11.08 -17.15 -2.62
N LEU A 338 -10.05 -16.49 -2.09
CA LEU A 338 -10.19 -15.62 -0.93
C LEU A 338 -9.33 -14.36 -1.09
N VAL A 339 -9.91 -13.22 -0.77
CA VAL A 339 -9.20 -11.94 -0.63
C VAL A 339 -9.35 -11.46 0.81
N ILE A 340 -8.25 -11.20 1.48
CA ILE A 340 -8.23 -10.61 2.82
C ILE A 340 -7.64 -9.21 2.70
N ILE A 341 -8.29 -8.21 3.25
CA ILE A 341 -7.81 -6.83 3.29
C ILE A 341 -7.81 -6.40 4.76
N ASP A 342 -6.64 -6.43 5.36
CA ASP A 342 -6.48 -6.00 6.75
C ASP A 342 -6.22 -4.50 6.82
N GLU A 343 -6.67 -3.87 7.90
CA GLU A 343 -6.69 -2.41 8.07
C GLU A 343 -7.34 -1.72 6.84
N GLU A 344 -8.54 -2.21 6.43
CA GLU A 344 -9.23 -1.82 5.20
C GLU A 344 -9.49 -0.32 5.04
N HIS A 345 -9.55 0.40 6.17
CA HIS A 345 -9.77 1.84 6.27
C HIS A 345 -8.55 2.68 5.85
N GLU A 346 -7.38 2.03 5.68
CA GLU A 346 -6.14 2.75 5.44
C GLU A 346 -6.10 3.51 4.12
N SER A 347 -5.82 4.81 4.21
CA SER A 347 -5.74 5.70 3.05
C SER A 347 -4.63 5.32 2.07
N SER A 348 -3.61 4.55 2.50
CA SER A 348 -2.51 4.07 1.65
C SER A 348 -2.96 3.09 0.57
N PHE A 349 -4.15 2.50 0.68
CA PHE A 349 -4.74 1.71 -0.40
C PHE A 349 -5.22 2.56 -1.59
N LYS A 350 -5.41 3.86 -1.41
CA LYS A 350 -5.68 4.80 -2.51
C LYS A 350 -4.36 5.25 -3.15
N GLN A 351 -4.22 5.02 -4.45
CA GLN A 351 -3.12 5.58 -5.23
C GLN A 351 -3.46 7.02 -5.64
N GLN A 352 -2.60 7.96 -5.28
CA GLN A 352 -2.78 9.36 -5.66
C GLN A 352 -1.95 9.73 -6.88
N ASP A 353 -0.71 9.26 -6.95
CA ASP A 353 0.21 9.46 -8.06
C ASP A 353 1.15 8.24 -8.16
N PRO A 354 1.47 7.77 -9.37
CA PRO A 354 0.93 8.16 -10.69
C PRO A 354 -0.52 7.71 -10.92
N ALA A 355 -1.11 8.10 -12.06
CA ALA A 355 -2.37 7.51 -12.53
C ALA A 355 -2.20 6.00 -12.83
N PRO A 356 -3.28 5.18 -12.70
CA PRO A 356 -4.64 5.50 -12.30
C PRO A 356 -4.75 5.77 -10.80
N ARG A 357 -5.61 6.71 -10.39
CA ARG A 357 -5.88 7.04 -8.99
C ARG A 357 -6.88 6.08 -8.37
N HIS A 358 -6.57 4.79 -8.46
CA HIS A 358 -7.44 3.72 -7.99
C HIS A 358 -7.34 3.47 -6.48
N HIS A 359 -8.36 2.85 -5.92
CA HIS A 359 -8.37 2.34 -4.55
C HIS A 359 -8.19 0.83 -4.59
N ALA A 360 -7.08 0.30 -4.06
CA ALA A 360 -6.76 -1.12 -4.14
C ALA A 360 -7.78 -2.01 -3.42
N ARG A 361 -8.37 -1.56 -2.30
CA ARG A 361 -9.49 -2.27 -1.65
C ARG A 361 -10.64 -2.50 -2.63
N SER A 362 -11.09 -1.44 -3.31
CA SER A 362 -12.20 -1.55 -4.28
C SER A 362 -11.81 -2.42 -5.48
N ALA A 363 -10.59 -2.25 -6.00
CA ALA A 363 -10.09 -3.07 -7.10
C ALA A 363 -9.98 -4.56 -6.71
N ALA A 364 -9.56 -4.87 -5.48
CA ALA A 364 -9.46 -6.24 -4.97
C ALA A 364 -10.85 -6.89 -4.77
N ILE A 365 -11.86 -6.13 -4.30
CA ILE A 365 -13.24 -6.60 -4.22
C ILE A 365 -13.79 -6.95 -5.61
N VAL A 366 -13.50 -6.09 -6.60
CA VAL A 366 -13.92 -6.33 -7.98
C VAL A 366 -13.19 -7.53 -8.59
N LEU A 367 -11.86 -7.62 -8.36
CA LEU A 367 -11.08 -8.79 -8.77
C LEU A 367 -11.65 -10.07 -8.17
N ALA A 368 -11.92 -10.09 -6.87
CA ALA A 368 -12.55 -11.23 -6.19
C ALA A 368 -13.88 -11.62 -6.86
N SER A 369 -14.72 -10.65 -7.18
CA SER A 369 -16.01 -10.93 -7.84
C SER A 369 -15.85 -11.55 -9.23
N MET A 370 -14.78 -11.21 -9.98
CA MET A 370 -14.50 -11.80 -11.29
C MET A 370 -14.12 -13.29 -11.21
N TYR A 371 -13.51 -13.69 -10.08
CA TYR A 371 -13.17 -15.10 -9.79
C TYR A 371 -14.27 -15.85 -9.01
N GLY A 372 -15.36 -15.20 -8.60
CA GLY A 372 -16.30 -15.75 -7.64
C GLY A 372 -15.72 -15.97 -6.25
N ALA A 373 -14.59 -15.33 -5.95
CA ALA A 373 -13.90 -15.39 -4.66
C ALA A 373 -14.62 -14.56 -3.58
N LYS A 374 -14.38 -14.91 -2.32
CA LYS A 374 -14.89 -14.17 -1.16
C LYS A 374 -13.91 -13.14 -0.68
N THR A 375 -14.42 -12.02 -0.14
CA THR A 375 -13.59 -10.95 0.42
C THR A 375 -13.87 -10.77 1.90
N LEU A 376 -12.82 -10.74 2.71
CA LEU A 376 -12.85 -10.35 4.11
C LEU A 376 -12.16 -8.99 4.28
N LEU A 377 -12.89 -8.02 4.82
CA LEU A 377 -12.35 -6.74 5.24
C LEU A 377 -12.13 -6.80 6.75
N GLY A 378 -10.91 -6.60 7.21
CA GLY A 378 -10.58 -6.62 8.63
C GLY A 378 -10.10 -5.27 9.13
N THR A 379 -10.58 -4.85 10.30
CA THR A 379 -10.16 -3.58 10.91
C THR A 379 -10.64 -3.46 12.34
N ALA A 380 -9.98 -2.59 13.12
CA ALA A 380 -10.48 -2.15 14.42
C ALA A 380 -11.34 -0.89 14.33
N THR A 381 -11.15 -0.11 13.27
CA THR A 381 -11.82 1.17 13.03
C THR A 381 -12.28 1.18 11.58
N PRO A 382 -13.44 0.62 11.26
CA PRO A 382 -13.93 0.54 9.88
C PRO A 382 -13.99 1.90 9.18
N SER A 383 -13.79 1.92 7.85
CA SER A 383 -14.13 3.09 7.08
C SER A 383 -15.66 3.28 7.06
N ALA A 384 -16.10 4.54 7.04
CA ALA A 384 -17.51 4.86 7.07
C ALA A 384 -18.29 4.18 5.92
N GLU A 385 -17.69 4.09 4.73
CA GLU A 385 -18.30 3.44 3.58
C GLU A 385 -18.44 1.93 3.75
N SER A 386 -17.40 1.26 4.30
CA SER A 386 -17.44 -0.19 4.55
C SER A 386 -18.45 -0.54 5.64
N TYR A 387 -18.47 0.25 6.70
CA TYR A 387 -19.43 0.03 7.79
C TYR A 387 -20.87 0.33 7.36
N TYR A 388 -21.11 1.38 6.56
CA TYR A 388 -22.39 1.66 5.95
C TYR A 388 -22.87 0.50 5.06
N ASN A 389 -22.01 -0.04 4.19
CA ASN A 389 -22.34 -1.19 3.36
C ASN A 389 -22.66 -2.45 4.20
N ALA A 390 -22.03 -2.59 5.37
CA ALA A 390 -22.29 -3.70 6.26
C ALA A 390 -23.61 -3.53 7.03
N THR A 391 -23.91 -2.33 7.55
CA THR A 391 -25.15 -2.04 8.29
C THR A 391 -26.39 -2.02 7.39
N THR A 392 -26.24 -1.62 6.12
CA THR A 392 -27.32 -1.70 5.12
C THR A 392 -27.50 -3.09 4.49
N GLY A 393 -26.70 -4.09 4.92
CA GLY A 393 -26.82 -5.47 4.49
C GLY A 393 -26.22 -5.77 3.11
N LYS A 394 -25.50 -4.84 2.49
CA LYS A 394 -24.73 -5.10 1.27
C LYS A 394 -23.53 -6.02 1.57
N TYR A 395 -22.84 -5.79 2.69
CA TYR A 395 -21.79 -6.66 3.22
C TYR A 395 -22.31 -7.46 4.42
N GLY A 396 -21.65 -8.58 4.76
CA GLY A 396 -21.81 -9.23 6.03
C GLY A 396 -21.09 -8.44 7.13
N LEU A 397 -21.59 -8.44 8.36
CA LEU A 397 -20.96 -7.82 9.51
C LEU A 397 -20.69 -8.86 10.58
N VAL A 398 -19.45 -8.96 11.03
CA VAL A 398 -19.04 -9.76 12.19
C VAL A 398 -18.27 -8.86 13.15
N LYS A 399 -18.63 -8.89 14.43
CA LYS A 399 -17.98 -8.10 15.47
C LYS A 399 -17.16 -9.01 16.38
N LEU A 400 -15.94 -8.58 16.70
CA LEU A 400 -15.04 -9.23 17.68
C LEU A 400 -14.63 -8.18 18.72
N THR A 401 -15.45 -8.05 19.76
CA THR A 401 -15.39 -6.95 20.73
C THR A 401 -14.42 -7.18 21.89
N THR A 402 -13.88 -8.40 22.02
CA THR A 402 -12.99 -8.77 23.12
C THR A 402 -11.53 -8.81 22.67
N ARG A 403 -10.61 -8.30 23.49
CA ARG A 403 -9.17 -8.48 23.28
C ARG A 403 -8.75 -9.91 23.62
N TYR A 404 -7.69 -10.36 22.96
CA TYR A 404 -7.07 -11.66 23.29
C TYR A 404 -6.67 -11.72 24.76
N LYS A 405 -7.00 -12.81 25.44
CA LYS A 405 -6.81 -13.03 26.88
C LYS A 405 -7.61 -12.08 27.80
N GLY A 406 -8.67 -11.43 27.32
CA GLY A 406 -9.53 -10.61 28.18
C GLY A 406 -8.87 -9.33 28.73
N ILE A 407 -7.77 -8.87 28.12
CA ILE A 407 -7.07 -7.64 28.55
C ILE A 407 -8.00 -6.44 28.34
N GLU A 408 -8.19 -5.61 29.36
CA GLU A 408 -9.00 -4.40 29.28
C GLU A 408 -8.42 -3.39 28.28
N LEU A 409 -9.31 -2.55 27.71
CA LEU A 409 -8.90 -1.40 26.92
C LEU A 409 -8.12 -0.41 27.82
N PRO A 410 -7.16 0.35 27.27
CA PRO A 410 -6.42 1.34 28.04
C PRO A 410 -7.36 2.41 28.61
N GLU A 411 -6.98 2.98 29.74
CA GLU A 411 -7.63 4.16 30.26
C GLU A 411 -7.26 5.37 29.39
N ILE A 412 -8.26 6.06 28.85
CA ILE A 412 -8.02 7.31 28.10
C ILE A 412 -8.42 8.47 29.00
N ARG A 413 -7.43 9.28 29.38
CA ARG A 413 -7.62 10.47 30.18
C ARG A 413 -7.47 11.70 29.28
N VAL A 414 -8.56 12.47 29.17
CA VAL A 414 -8.56 13.71 28.41
C VAL A 414 -7.95 14.83 29.24
N VAL A 415 -6.98 15.53 28.66
CA VAL A 415 -6.34 16.71 29.28
C VAL A 415 -6.75 17.95 28.50
N ASN A 416 -7.55 18.81 29.11
CA ASN A 416 -7.90 20.09 28.53
C ASN A 416 -6.72 21.06 28.66
N VAL A 417 -6.01 21.27 27.55
CA VAL A 417 -4.81 22.12 27.54
C VAL A 417 -5.12 23.62 27.41
N LYS A 418 -6.38 24.00 27.22
CA LYS A 418 -6.80 25.40 27.10
C LYS A 418 -6.47 26.20 28.37
N ASP A 419 -6.92 25.71 29.53
CA ASP A 419 -6.68 26.36 30.81
C ASP A 419 -5.22 26.27 31.24
N LEU A 420 -4.55 25.14 30.97
CA LEU A 420 -3.15 24.96 31.27
C LEU A 420 -2.25 25.94 30.50
N ARG A 421 -2.60 26.23 29.26
CA ARG A 421 -1.89 27.22 28.44
C ARG A 421 -2.16 28.65 28.95
N HIS A 422 -3.40 28.95 29.29
CA HIS A 422 -3.75 30.26 29.84
C HIS A 422 -2.96 30.54 31.14
N ARG A 423 -2.86 29.54 32.01
CA ARG A 423 -2.07 29.60 33.26
C ARG A 423 -0.57 29.49 33.06
N LYS A 424 -0.07 29.29 31.83
CA LYS A 424 1.36 29.14 31.45
C LYS A 424 2.09 28.00 32.18
N ILE A 425 1.40 26.93 32.56
CA ILE A 425 1.97 25.77 33.26
C ILE A 425 2.36 24.63 32.30
N MET A 426 2.09 24.76 31.00
CA MET A 426 2.58 23.83 29.99
C MET A 426 4.07 24.00 29.75
N ARG A 427 4.80 22.89 29.59
CA ARG A 427 6.19 22.88 29.12
C ARG A 427 6.24 22.50 27.62
N GLY A 428 6.31 23.52 26.76
CA GLY A 428 6.16 23.30 25.32
C GLY A 428 4.81 22.68 24.97
N PRO A 429 4.74 21.53 24.27
CA PRO A 429 3.49 20.85 23.98
C PRO A 429 3.01 19.90 25.10
N PHE A 430 3.72 19.79 26.23
CA PHE A 430 3.47 18.81 27.26
C PHE A 430 2.71 19.40 28.45
N SER A 431 1.62 18.73 28.84
CA SER A 431 0.91 19.04 30.07
C SER A 431 1.65 18.47 31.31
N PRO A 432 1.46 19.07 32.50
CA PRO A 432 2.00 18.52 33.74
C PRO A 432 1.59 17.06 33.97
N ASP A 433 0.34 16.71 33.69
CA ASP A 433 -0.17 15.33 33.82
C ASP A 433 0.57 14.34 32.93
N LEU A 434 0.86 14.73 31.67
CA LEU A 434 1.63 13.89 30.77
C LEU A 434 3.06 13.70 31.25
N LEU A 435 3.73 14.78 31.67
CA LEU A 435 5.10 14.70 32.18
C LEU A 435 5.19 13.85 33.46
N ALA A 436 4.19 13.93 34.34
CA ALA A 436 4.12 13.10 35.55
C ALA A 436 3.94 11.62 35.23
N ALA A 437 3.02 11.29 34.29
CA ALA A 437 2.80 9.91 33.83
C ALA A 437 4.03 9.34 33.12
N MET A 438 4.73 10.15 32.30
CA MET A 438 5.98 9.74 31.66
C MET A 438 7.06 9.44 32.70
N ARG A 439 7.24 10.30 33.71
CA ARG A 439 8.21 10.09 34.79
C ARG A 439 7.93 8.78 35.52
N GLN A 440 6.69 8.56 35.94
CA GLN A 440 6.29 7.32 36.60
C GLN A 440 6.59 6.09 35.71
N ALA A 441 6.25 6.12 34.42
CA ALA A 441 6.52 5.02 33.50
C ALA A 441 8.02 4.70 33.39
N LEU A 442 8.87 5.73 33.30
CA LEU A 442 10.33 5.56 33.22
C LEU A 442 10.90 5.01 34.50
N ASP A 443 10.44 5.48 35.67
CA ASP A 443 10.84 4.97 37.00
C ASP A 443 10.49 3.48 37.16
N GLU A 444 9.35 3.05 36.60
CA GLU A 444 8.92 1.65 36.51
C GLU A 444 9.61 0.84 35.41
N LYS A 445 10.60 1.41 34.69
CA LYS A 445 11.27 0.82 33.52
C LYS A 445 10.32 0.39 32.41
N LYS A 446 9.23 1.15 32.23
CA LYS A 446 8.27 1.00 31.17
C LYS A 446 8.57 1.98 30.04
N GLN A 447 8.00 1.70 28.88
CA GLN A 447 8.19 2.52 27.69
C GLN A 447 7.03 3.48 27.47
N VAL A 448 7.34 4.59 26.78
CA VAL A 448 6.40 5.66 26.46
C VAL A 448 6.34 5.85 24.94
N ILE A 449 5.15 6.07 24.42
CA ILE A 449 4.94 6.52 23.03
C ILE A 449 4.36 7.94 23.05
N LEU A 450 4.99 8.85 22.29
CA LEU A 450 4.47 10.19 22.05
C LEU A 450 4.02 10.31 20.59
N PHE A 451 2.74 10.53 20.43
CA PHE A 451 2.13 10.67 19.11
C PHE A 451 1.91 12.13 18.75
N GLN A 452 2.48 12.54 17.59
CA GLN A 452 2.27 13.86 16.99
C GLN A 452 1.87 13.70 15.53
N ASN A 453 0.67 14.13 15.17
CA ASN A 453 0.25 14.13 13.78
C ASN A 453 0.91 15.26 13.00
N ARG A 454 1.80 14.93 12.05
CA ARG A 454 2.52 15.91 11.20
C ARG A 454 2.05 15.92 9.75
N ARG A 455 1.23 14.96 9.30
CA ARG A 455 0.87 14.85 7.88
C ARG A 455 -0.12 15.95 7.47
N GLY A 456 0.20 16.61 6.36
CA GLY A 456 -0.70 17.51 5.65
C GLY A 456 -1.00 18.80 6.37
N PHE A 457 0.02 19.56 6.76
CA PHE A 457 -0.18 20.89 7.31
C PHE A 457 -0.78 21.82 6.25
N ALA A 458 -2.12 21.77 6.11
CA ALA A 458 -2.82 22.87 5.49
C ALA A 458 -2.73 24.05 6.45
N PRO A 459 -2.13 25.18 6.07
CA PRO A 459 -2.05 26.33 6.94
C PRO A 459 -3.47 26.80 7.27
N MET A 460 -3.88 26.61 8.50
CA MET A 460 -5.15 27.10 9.03
C MET A 460 -4.88 28.11 10.14
N VAL A 461 -5.84 28.99 10.35
CA VAL A 461 -5.82 29.94 11.46
C VAL A 461 -6.46 29.28 12.68
N GLU A 462 -5.79 29.36 13.81
CA GLU A 462 -6.32 28.86 15.08
C GLU A 462 -6.12 29.94 16.15
N CYS A 463 -7.12 30.10 17.00
CA CYS A 463 -6.98 30.91 18.20
C CYS A 463 -6.15 30.14 19.24
N ASN A 464 -5.03 30.73 19.62
CA ASN A 464 -4.12 30.12 20.60
C ASN A 464 -4.74 30.01 22.01
N VAL A 465 -5.73 30.86 22.31
CA VAL A 465 -6.37 30.92 23.63
C VAL A 465 -7.53 29.92 23.73
N CYS A 466 -8.52 30.01 22.85
CA CYS A 466 -9.75 29.19 22.95
C CYS A 466 -9.82 28.00 21.98
N GLY A 467 -8.87 27.85 21.05
CA GLY A 467 -8.88 26.77 20.06
C GLY A 467 -9.85 26.98 18.90
N TRP A 468 -10.48 28.15 18.78
CA TRP A 468 -11.38 28.43 17.68
C TRP A 468 -10.65 28.33 16.32
N VAL A 469 -11.29 27.61 15.38
CA VAL A 469 -10.83 27.47 13.99
C VAL A 469 -11.98 27.86 13.07
N PRO A 470 -11.74 28.69 12.04
CA PRO A 470 -12.77 29.10 11.09
C PRO A 470 -13.25 27.93 10.24
N LYS A 471 -14.56 27.73 10.19
CA LYS A 471 -15.22 26.69 9.38
C LYS A 471 -15.99 27.31 8.20
N CYS A 472 -16.14 26.52 7.14
CA CYS A 472 -16.97 26.89 6.00
C CYS A 472 -18.44 26.76 6.35
N LYS A 473 -19.24 27.79 6.03
CA LYS A 473 -20.68 27.77 6.27
C LYS A 473 -21.46 26.75 5.43
N ASN A 474 -20.89 26.35 4.26
CA ASN A 474 -21.58 25.51 3.28
C ASN A 474 -21.11 24.04 3.32
N CYS A 475 -19.98 23.74 3.94
CA CYS A 475 -19.33 22.42 3.85
C CYS A 475 -18.90 21.83 5.20
N ASP A 476 -19.05 22.56 6.28
CA ASP A 476 -18.63 22.20 7.65
C ASP A 476 -17.18 21.69 7.76
N VAL A 477 -16.31 22.17 6.89
CA VAL A 477 -14.86 21.88 6.93
C VAL A 477 -14.11 23.15 7.36
N SER A 478 -12.95 22.96 8.00
CA SER A 478 -12.07 24.08 8.34
C SER A 478 -11.56 24.79 7.09
N LEU A 479 -11.34 26.09 7.17
CA LEU A 479 -10.85 26.90 6.06
C LEU A 479 -9.32 26.88 6.02
N THR A 480 -8.76 26.81 4.82
CA THR A 480 -7.31 26.88 4.60
C THR A 480 -6.84 28.31 4.42
N LEU A 481 -5.79 28.71 5.13
CA LEU A 481 -5.17 30.02 5.00
C LEU A 481 -4.25 30.09 3.77
N HIS A 482 -4.54 30.98 2.84
CA HIS A 482 -3.64 31.34 1.76
C HIS A 482 -2.77 32.54 2.17
N LYS A 483 -1.54 32.29 2.61
CA LYS A 483 -0.62 33.32 3.13
C LYS A 483 -0.39 34.48 2.17
N ASN A 484 -0.34 34.19 0.87
CA ASN A 484 -0.06 35.19 -0.17
C ASN A 484 -1.20 36.23 -0.32
N THR A 485 -2.45 35.83 -0.05
CA THR A 485 -3.64 36.69 -0.16
C THR A 485 -4.19 37.09 1.20
N ASN A 486 -3.71 36.50 2.29
CA ASN A 486 -4.24 36.60 3.64
C ASN A 486 -5.76 36.30 3.72
N LEU A 487 -6.21 35.36 2.89
CA LEU A 487 -7.58 34.87 2.82
C LEU A 487 -7.68 33.43 3.28
N MET A 488 -8.80 33.10 3.92
CA MET A 488 -9.15 31.73 4.30
C MET A 488 -10.20 31.20 3.33
N THR A 489 -9.92 30.05 2.70
CA THR A 489 -10.74 29.52 1.60
C THR A 489 -11.17 28.09 1.87
N CYS A 490 -12.41 27.76 1.56
CA CYS A 490 -12.92 26.39 1.49
C CYS A 490 -12.55 25.75 0.15
N HIS A 491 -11.80 24.67 0.15
CA HIS A 491 -11.40 23.98 -1.08
C HIS A 491 -12.47 23.05 -1.67
N TYR A 492 -13.68 23.05 -1.12
CA TYR A 492 -14.84 22.33 -1.65
C TYR A 492 -15.79 23.22 -2.43
N CYS A 493 -16.12 24.40 -1.90
CA CYS A 493 -17.11 25.29 -2.51
C CYS A 493 -16.56 26.67 -2.91
N GLY A 494 -15.28 26.96 -2.64
CA GLY A 494 -14.68 28.26 -2.93
C GLY A 494 -15.07 29.40 -1.95
N TYR A 495 -15.86 29.11 -0.91
CA TYR A 495 -16.21 30.13 0.08
C TYR A 495 -14.95 30.72 0.72
N THR A 496 -14.80 32.01 0.64
CA THR A 496 -13.60 32.75 1.08
C THR A 496 -13.97 33.91 1.99
N TYR A 497 -13.17 34.09 3.04
CA TYR A 497 -13.27 35.30 3.85
C TYR A 497 -11.91 35.71 4.45
N ALA A 498 -11.78 36.97 4.86
CA ALA A 498 -10.52 37.51 5.38
C ALA A 498 -10.21 36.96 6.79
N VAL A 499 -8.94 36.86 7.13
CA VAL A 499 -8.52 36.52 8.49
C VAL A 499 -8.99 37.58 9.45
N PRO A 500 -9.78 37.25 10.49
CA PRO A 500 -10.26 38.24 11.45
C PRO A 500 -9.07 38.77 12.28
N LYS A 501 -9.15 40.01 12.70
CA LYS A 501 -8.13 40.63 13.57
C LYS A 501 -8.21 40.11 15.00
N MET A 502 -9.38 39.68 15.43
CA MET A 502 -9.64 39.11 16.75
C MET A 502 -10.47 37.83 16.61
N CYS A 503 -10.29 36.90 17.54
CA CYS A 503 -11.07 35.69 17.61
C CYS A 503 -12.55 35.97 17.84
N PRO A 504 -13.49 35.51 17.00
CA PRO A 504 -14.93 35.78 17.21
C PRO A 504 -15.49 35.09 18.47
N ASN A 505 -14.78 34.12 19.04
CA ASN A 505 -15.26 33.38 20.19
C ASN A 505 -14.76 33.92 21.55
N CYS A 506 -13.52 34.45 21.60
CA CYS A 506 -12.94 34.91 22.87
C CYS A 506 -12.21 36.27 22.77
N GLU A 507 -12.39 37.00 21.67
CA GLU A 507 -11.84 38.33 21.39
C GLU A 507 -10.31 38.43 21.45
N SER A 508 -9.60 37.33 21.62
CA SER A 508 -8.14 37.29 21.61
C SER A 508 -7.57 37.67 20.24
N THR A 509 -6.51 38.43 20.24
CA THR A 509 -5.74 38.77 19.02
C THR A 509 -4.66 37.75 18.69
N ASP A 510 -4.45 36.73 19.54
CA ASP A 510 -3.46 35.69 19.33
C ASP A 510 -3.98 34.57 18.40
N LEU A 511 -4.10 34.92 17.13
CA LEU A 511 -4.48 34.04 16.04
C LEU A 511 -3.19 33.58 15.33
N ARG A 512 -2.89 32.28 15.31
CA ARG A 512 -1.64 31.76 14.74
C ARG A 512 -1.86 30.56 13.84
N SER A 513 -0.97 30.42 12.86
CA SER A 513 -0.77 29.18 12.13
C SER A 513 0.30 28.33 12.87
N ARG A 514 -0.02 27.11 13.32
CA ARG A 514 0.88 26.33 14.20
C ARG A 514 1.16 24.90 13.71
N GLY A 515 2.34 24.40 14.11
CA GLY A 515 2.74 22.99 14.15
C GLY A 515 4.10 22.83 14.83
N PHE A 516 4.22 21.89 15.79
CA PHE A 516 5.52 21.41 16.29
C PHE A 516 5.97 20.23 15.43
N GLY A 517 7.19 20.27 14.89
CA GLY A 517 7.78 19.11 14.24
C GLY A 517 8.22 18.06 15.27
N THR A 518 8.29 16.80 14.87
CA THR A 518 8.80 15.69 15.71
C THR A 518 10.22 15.91 16.22
N GLU A 519 11.07 16.57 15.43
CA GLU A 519 12.44 16.95 15.79
C GLU A 519 12.46 17.89 17.01
N LYS A 520 11.65 18.93 17.00
CA LYS A 520 11.54 19.85 18.14
C LYS A 520 10.98 19.18 19.40
N ILE A 521 10.11 18.17 19.23
CA ILE A 521 9.59 17.37 20.34
C ILE A 521 10.72 16.50 20.93
N GLU A 522 11.55 15.89 20.07
CA GLU A 522 12.71 15.11 20.46
C GLU A 522 13.69 15.94 21.29
N ASP A 523 14.04 17.15 20.83
CA ASP A 523 14.92 18.08 21.55
C ASP A 523 14.38 18.42 22.94
N LEU A 524 13.09 18.81 23.02
CA LEU A 524 12.45 19.18 24.29
C LEU A 524 12.34 17.99 25.25
N ILE A 525 12.08 16.78 24.77
CA ILE A 525 12.03 15.58 25.61
C ILE A 525 13.40 15.19 26.11
N SER A 526 14.45 15.33 25.28
CA SER A 526 15.83 15.07 25.68
C SER A 526 16.33 16.05 26.78
N GLU A 527 15.84 17.29 26.76
CA GLU A 527 16.10 18.26 27.85
C GLU A 527 15.33 17.90 29.13
N LEU A 528 14.08 17.45 29.02
CA LEU A 528 13.23 17.16 30.20
C LEU A 528 13.53 15.81 30.86
N PHE A 529 14.07 14.86 30.11
CA PHE A 529 14.39 13.49 30.51
C PHE A 529 15.78 13.08 29.99
N PRO A 530 16.86 13.71 30.47
CA PRO A 530 18.22 13.47 29.95
C PRO A 530 18.69 12.02 30.19
N GLU A 531 18.09 11.32 31.14
CA GLU A 531 18.36 9.90 31.43
C GLU A 531 17.68 8.92 30.46
N ALA A 532 16.65 9.36 29.72
CA ALA A 532 15.88 8.50 28.86
C ALA A 532 16.47 8.39 27.45
N ARG A 533 16.45 7.19 26.88
CA ARG A 533 16.85 6.93 25.50
C ARG A 533 15.66 7.23 24.57
N VAL A 534 15.76 8.30 23.83
CA VAL A 534 14.72 8.80 22.93
C VAL A 534 14.99 8.36 21.51
N ALA A 535 13.96 7.95 20.79
CA ALA A 535 14.04 7.70 19.35
C ALA A 535 12.85 8.32 18.62
N ARG A 536 13.08 8.70 17.36
CA ARG A 536 12.09 9.31 16.49
C ARG A 536 11.76 8.39 15.31
N MET A 537 10.46 8.20 15.05
CA MET A 537 9.93 7.42 13.95
C MET A 537 9.05 8.29 13.04
N ASP A 538 9.62 8.86 12.02
CA ASP A 538 8.93 9.63 10.98
C ASP A 538 9.51 9.33 9.59
N ILE A 539 8.99 9.99 8.54
CA ILE A 539 9.43 9.76 7.16
C ILE A 539 10.93 10.03 6.98
N ASP A 540 11.49 11.00 7.72
CA ASP A 540 12.90 11.39 7.58
C ASP A 540 13.84 10.34 8.17
N THR A 541 13.46 9.75 9.31
CA THR A 541 14.25 8.72 10.01
C THR A 541 14.05 7.31 9.45
N THR A 542 12.99 7.07 8.67
CA THR A 542 12.59 5.73 8.19
C THR A 542 12.62 5.60 6.66
N ARG A 543 13.47 6.35 5.98
CA ARG A 543 13.58 6.33 4.50
C ARG A 543 13.99 4.98 3.94
N THR A 544 14.79 4.21 4.69
CA THR A 544 15.22 2.87 4.29
C THR A 544 14.51 1.81 5.11
N ARG A 545 14.31 0.62 4.51
CA ARG A 545 13.71 -0.53 5.19
C ARG A 545 14.49 -0.91 6.44
N ASN A 546 15.81 -0.97 6.36
CA ASN A 546 16.67 -1.35 7.47
C ASN A 546 16.59 -0.36 8.64
N ALA A 547 16.44 0.96 8.37
CA ALA A 547 16.27 1.97 9.42
C ALA A 547 14.95 1.79 10.17
N TYR A 548 13.85 1.53 9.44
CA TYR A 548 12.55 1.25 10.03
C TYR A 548 12.56 -0.01 10.90
N GLU A 549 13.06 -1.13 10.36
CA GLU A 549 13.14 -2.41 11.07
C GLU A 549 14.04 -2.33 12.31
N ARG A 550 15.16 -1.60 12.21
CA ARG A 550 16.07 -1.36 13.33
C ARG A 550 15.39 -0.60 14.47
N LEU A 551 14.72 0.53 14.16
CA LEU A 551 14.03 1.33 15.18
C LEU A 551 12.96 0.52 15.93
N ILE A 552 12.18 -0.28 15.20
CA ILE A 552 11.18 -1.17 15.81
C ILE A 552 11.86 -2.24 16.66
N GLY A 553 12.91 -2.87 16.17
CA GLY A 553 13.66 -3.89 16.90
C GLY A 553 14.31 -3.33 18.18
N GLU A 554 14.92 -2.16 18.13
CA GLU A 554 15.51 -1.48 19.28
C GLU A 554 14.46 -1.11 20.34
N PHE A 555 13.30 -0.60 19.90
CA PHE A 555 12.21 -0.28 20.81
C PHE A 555 11.59 -1.56 21.43
N SER A 556 11.33 -2.58 20.62
CA SER A 556 10.81 -3.87 21.12
C SER A 556 11.77 -4.57 22.08
N ALA A 557 13.09 -4.42 21.88
CA ALA A 557 14.13 -4.98 22.75
C ALA A 557 14.38 -4.13 24.02
N GLY A 558 13.64 -3.05 24.24
CA GLY A 558 13.81 -2.15 25.40
C GLY A 558 15.09 -1.32 25.36
N LYS A 559 15.71 -1.14 24.18
CA LYS A 559 16.89 -0.27 24.00
C LYS A 559 16.52 1.21 23.86
N THR A 560 15.24 1.51 23.68
CA THR A 560 14.66 2.86 23.59
C THR A 560 13.55 2.96 24.63
N ASP A 561 13.51 4.06 25.37
CA ASP A 561 12.55 4.28 26.45
C ASP A 561 11.35 5.11 25.98
N ILE A 562 11.61 6.13 25.15
CA ILE A 562 10.57 7.02 24.60
C ILE A 562 10.63 6.98 23.08
N LEU A 563 9.50 6.61 22.45
CA LEU A 563 9.34 6.63 21.00
C LEU A 563 8.44 7.79 20.59
N ILE A 564 8.99 8.75 19.84
CA ILE A 564 8.24 9.88 19.29
C ILE A 564 7.91 9.56 17.84
N GLY A 565 6.64 9.69 17.44
CA GLY A 565 6.34 9.43 16.04
C GLY A 565 5.02 9.94 15.53
N THR A 566 4.85 9.77 14.23
CA THR A 566 3.68 10.17 13.48
C THR A 566 2.75 8.96 13.25
N GLN A 567 1.90 9.02 12.24
CA GLN A 567 1.03 7.91 11.86
C GLN A 567 1.73 6.53 11.70
N MET A 568 3.04 6.50 11.59
CA MET A 568 3.78 5.23 11.48
C MET A 568 3.73 4.40 12.75
N ILE A 569 3.60 5.03 13.92
CA ILE A 569 3.50 4.33 15.23
C ILE A 569 2.13 3.67 15.41
N SER A 570 1.08 4.23 14.80
CA SER A 570 -0.28 3.71 14.96
C SER A 570 -0.50 2.36 14.26
N LYS A 571 0.39 1.94 13.33
CA LYS A 571 0.14 0.88 12.38
C LYS A 571 0.94 -0.39 12.63
N GLY A 572 0.25 -1.54 12.75
CA GLY A 572 0.84 -2.89 12.62
C GLY A 572 1.95 -3.27 13.62
N LEU A 573 2.24 -2.43 14.62
CA LEU A 573 3.31 -2.65 15.59
C LEU A 573 2.73 -3.19 16.90
N ASP A 574 3.42 -4.17 17.47
CA ASP A 574 3.06 -4.79 18.72
C ASP A 574 4.18 -4.60 19.74
N PHE A 575 3.92 -3.82 20.80
CA PHE A 575 4.89 -3.51 21.83
C PHE A 575 4.36 -3.95 23.19
N ASP A 576 5.08 -4.82 23.87
CA ASP A 576 4.65 -5.43 25.12
C ASP A 576 4.84 -4.55 26.36
N ASN A 577 5.78 -3.59 26.33
CA ASN A 577 6.23 -2.85 27.50
C ASN A 577 5.77 -1.38 27.56
N VAL A 578 4.88 -0.98 26.66
CA VAL A 578 4.36 0.40 26.61
C VAL A 578 3.25 0.57 27.65
N SER A 579 3.48 1.41 28.66
CA SER A 579 2.49 1.74 29.69
C SER A 579 1.78 3.07 29.46
N VAL A 580 2.47 4.06 28.85
CA VAL A 580 1.93 5.40 28.62
C VAL A 580 1.98 5.76 27.12
N VAL A 581 0.87 6.30 26.63
CA VAL A 581 0.78 6.90 25.31
C VAL A 581 0.31 8.35 25.45
N GLY A 582 1.07 9.29 24.92
CA GLY A 582 0.71 10.71 24.87
C GLY A 582 0.27 11.15 23.47
N ILE A 583 -0.97 11.55 23.28
CA ILE A 583 -1.45 12.22 22.06
C ILE A 583 -1.31 13.72 22.30
N LEU A 584 -0.31 14.34 21.64
CA LEU A 584 0.12 15.70 21.98
C LEU A 584 -0.82 16.80 21.50
N ASP A 585 -1.52 16.58 20.39
CA ASP A 585 -2.38 17.58 19.75
C ASP A 585 -3.48 16.91 18.94
N ALA A 586 -4.60 16.57 19.59
CA ALA A 586 -5.76 15.99 18.92
C ALA A 586 -6.46 17.01 18.01
N ASP A 587 -6.40 18.32 18.35
CA ASP A 587 -7.06 19.37 17.58
C ASP A 587 -6.50 19.49 16.16
N SER A 588 -5.21 19.18 15.96
CA SER A 588 -4.58 19.21 14.63
C SER A 588 -5.19 18.20 13.65
N MET A 589 -5.73 17.09 14.16
CA MET A 589 -6.43 16.08 13.36
C MET A 589 -7.88 16.49 13.12
N LEU A 590 -8.56 16.95 14.15
CA LEU A 590 -9.98 17.34 14.11
C LEU A 590 -10.24 18.56 13.21
N ASN A 591 -9.30 19.49 13.18
CA ASN A 591 -9.43 20.73 12.42
C ASN A 591 -8.80 20.65 11.01
N TYR A 592 -8.42 19.46 10.54
CA TYR A 592 -7.93 19.31 9.18
C TYR A 592 -9.02 19.71 8.16
N PRO A 593 -8.70 20.47 7.10
CA PRO A 593 -9.70 20.99 6.16
C PRO A 593 -10.17 19.94 5.16
N ASP A 594 -10.75 18.87 5.67
CA ASP A 594 -11.31 17.75 4.92
C ASP A 594 -12.59 17.25 5.61
N PHE A 595 -13.56 16.79 4.84
CA PHE A 595 -14.82 16.26 5.38
C PHE A 595 -14.61 14.94 6.15
N ARG A 596 -13.48 14.26 5.95
CA ARG A 596 -13.08 13.04 6.67
C ARG A 596 -12.27 13.34 7.95
N ALA A 597 -12.08 14.61 8.30
CA ALA A 597 -11.21 14.98 9.43
C ALA A 597 -11.60 14.28 10.73
N TYR A 598 -12.89 14.29 11.08
CA TYR A 598 -13.39 13.61 12.28
C TYR A 598 -13.22 12.08 12.20
N GLU A 599 -13.49 11.48 11.04
CA GLU A 599 -13.30 10.04 10.80
C GLU A 599 -11.82 9.66 10.98
N HIS A 600 -10.92 10.35 10.33
CA HIS A 600 -9.48 10.11 10.45
C HIS A 600 -8.97 10.35 11.88
N ALA A 601 -9.47 11.39 12.55
CA ALA A 601 -9.09 11.69 13.94
C ALA A 601 -9.55 10.58 14.89
N PHE A 602 -10.82 10.13 14.79
CA PHE A 602 -11.32 9.02 15.60
C PHE A 602 -10.49 7.76 15.38
N MET A 603 -10.29 7.35 14.12
CA MET A 603 -9.51 6.17 13.78
C MET A 603 -8.09 6.23 14.34
N MET A 604 -7.43 7.37 14.17
CA MET A 604 -6.06 7.56 14.60
C MET A 604 -5.94 7.52 16.13
N MET A 605 -6.81 8.25 16.83
CA MET A 605 -6.82 8.26 18.31
C MET A 605 -7.11 6.86 18.87
N ALA A 606 -8.09 6.14 18.32
CA ALA A 606 -8.42 4.78 18.74
C ALA A 606 -7.27 3.80 18.48
N GLN A 607 -6.61 3.88 17.33
CA GLN A 607 -5.47 3.00 16.99
C GLN A 607 -4.25 3.26 17.87
N VAL A 608 -3.89 4.54 18.05
CA VAL A 608 -2.74 4.93 18.90
C VAL A 608 -3.01 4.56 20.35
N SER A 609 -4.23 4.79 20.84
CA SER A 609 -4.64 4.38 22.18
C SER A 609 -4.51 2.87 22.38
N GLY A 610 -4.84 2.08 21.36
CA GLY A 610 -4.69 0.63 21.39
C GLY A 610 -3.26 0.12 21.56
N ARG A 611 -2.24 0.99 21.51
CA ARG A 611 -0.83 0.63 21.74
C ARG A 611 -0.46 0.57 23.21
N ALA A 612 -1.22 1.23 24.10
CA ALA A 612 -0.99 1.20 25.53
C ALA A 612 -1.56 -0.07 26.19
N GLY A 613 -0.83 -0.65 27.12
CA GLY A 613 -1.25 -1.75 27.98
C GLY A 613 -1.35 -3.10 27.28
N ARG A 614 -0.41 -3.99 27.61
CA ARG A 614 -0.38 -5.41 27.20
C ARG A 614 0.21 -6.25 28.33
N LYS A 615 0.14 -7.56 28.24
CA LYS A 615 0.67 -8.51 29.24
C LYS A 615 0.16 -8.25 30.67
N GLY A 616 -1.14 -7.99 30.84
CA GLY A 616 -1.79 -7.99 32.16
C GLY A 616 -1.81 -6.65 32.88
N GLN A 617 -1.28 -5.57 32.31
CA GLN A 617 -1.41 -4.22 32.86
C GLN A 617 -2.25 -3.33 31.92
N ARG A 618 -3.22 -2.64 32.51
CA ARG A 618 -4.01 -1.62 31.81
C ARG A 618 -3.11 -0.42 31.49
N GLY A 619 -3.01 -0.02 30.23
CA GLY A 619 -2.23 1.15 29.82
C GLY A 619 -2.97 2.46 30.06
N LEU A 620 -2.21 3.56 30.10
CA LEU A 620 -2.72 4.92 30.23
C LEU A 620 -2.48 5.70 28.94
N VAL A 621 -3.53 6.35 28.44
CA VAL A 621 -3.45 7.27 27.31
C VAL A 621 -3.79 8.67 27.78
N LEU A 622 -2.91 9.62 27.51
CA LEU A 622 -3.17 11.04 27.78
C LEU A 622 -3.45 11.75 26.47
N LEU A 623 -4.71 12.13 26.28
CA LEU A 623 -5.20 12.80 25.09
C LEU A 623 -5.30 14.30 25.38
N GLN A 624 -4.38 15.08 24.81
CA GLN A 624 -4.32 16.53 24.95
C GLN A 624 -5.14 17.23 23.86
N THR A 625 -6.10 18.04 24.27
CA THR A 625 -6.96 18.83 23.39
C THR A 625 -7.39 20.14 24.01
N LYS A 626 -7.67 21.15 23.22
CA LYS A 626 -8.31 22.41 23.63
C LYS A 626 -9.83 22.31 23.67
N ASN A 627 -10.38 21.31 23.00
CA ASN A 627 -11.80 21.11 22.76
C ASN A 627 -12.26 19.78 23.38
N ALA A 628 -12.07 19.65 24.69
CA ALA A 628 -12.38 18.40 25.45
C ALA A 628 -13.86 18.00 25.37
N ASP A 629 -14.76 18.98 25.17
CA ASP A 629 -16.21 18.78 25.16
C ASP A 629 -16.77 18.34 23.78
N LEU A 630 -15.91 18.15 22.79
CA LEU A 630 -16.36 17.67 21.48
C LEU A 630 -16.87 16.21 21.60
N PRO A 631 -18.07 15.89 21.03
CA PRO A 631 -18.65 14.56 21.09
C PRO A 631 -17.70 13.45 20.62
N VAL A 632 -16.90 13.68 19.60
CA VAL A 632 -15.92 12.73 19.08
C VAL A 632 -14.86 12.36 20.12
N ILE A 633 -14.47 13.24 21.01
CA ILE A 633 -13.51 12.97 22.10
C ILE A 633 -14.14 11.98 23.10
N ASP A 634 -15.38 12.21 23.54
CA ASP A 634 -16.10 11.28 24.42
C ASP A 634 -16.29 9.90 23.77
N GLN A 635 -16.65 9.88 22.49
CA GLN A 635 -16.77 8.64 21.70
C GLN A 635 -15.46 7.87 21.61
N VAL A 636 -14.32 8.54 21.47
CA VAL A 636 -12.99 7.89 21.50
C VAL A 636 -12.71 7.33 22.91
N VAL A 637 -12.99 8.09 23.96
CA VAL A 637 -12.78 7.65 25.36
C VAL A 637 -13.59 6.40 25.67
N ARG A 638 -14.83 6.33 25.23
CA ARG A 638 -15.73 5.19 25.42
C ARG A 638 -15.51 4.06 24.41
N ASN A 639 -14.64 4.27 23.42
CA ASN A 639 -14.50 3.38 22.26
C ASN A 639 -15.84 3.11 21.55
N ASP A 640 -16.71 4.13 21.50
CA ASP A 640 -18.04 4.09 20.91
C ASP A 640 -17.97 4.42 19.41
N TYR A 641 -17.59 3.43 18.59
CA TYR A 641 -17.58 3.58 17.15
C TYR A 641 -19.01 3.73 16.56
N GLU A 642 -20.00 3.07 17.15
CA GLU A 642 -21.38 3.10 16.62
C GLU A 642 -22.03 4.45 16.79
N GLY A 643 -21.93 5.06 17.97
CA GLY A 643 -22.41 6.43 18.21
C GLY A 643 -21.67 7.45 17.35
N PHE A 644 -20.34 7.29 17.18
CA PHE A 644 -19.56 8.10 16.26
C PHE A 644 -20.06 7.97 14.81
N PHE A 645 -20.27 6.72 14.34
CA PHE A 645 -20.72 6.45 12.99
C PHE A 645 -22.10 7.08 12.71
N GLN A 646 -23.05 7.00 13.64
CA GLN A 646 -24.38 7.61 13.47
C GLN A 646 -24.29 9.11 13.27
N ALA A 647 -23.59 9.81 14.16
CA ALA A 647 -23.38 11.25 14.05
C ALA A 647 -22.70 11.66 12.73
N LEU A 648 -21.69 10.86 12.31
CA LEU A 648 -20.99 11.07 11.05
C LEU A 648 -21.93 10.88 9.83
N MET A 649 -22.84 9.91 9.87
CA MET A 649 -23.78 9.67 8.77
C MET A 649 -24.79 10.80 8.62
N GLU A 650 -25.29 11.37 9.71
CA GLU A 650 -26.18 12.54 9.68
C GLU A 650 -25.50 13.74 9.01
N GLU A 651 -24.25 14.03 9.39
CA GLU A 651 -23.46 15.10 8.80
C GLU A 651 -23.21 14.85 7.30
N ARG A 652 -22.79 13.66 6.92
CA ARG A 652 -22.50 13.32 5.52
C ARG A 652 -23.73 13.37 4.62
N GLN A 653 -24.88 12.98 5.12
CA GLN A 653 -26.13 13.09 4.38
C GLN A 653 -26.51 14.56 4.17
N LEU A 654 -26.40 15.38 5.21
CA LEU A 654 -26.71 16.82 5.16
C LEU A 654 -25.82 17.56 4.14
N PHE A 655 -24.50 17.25 4.14
CA PHE A 655 -23.52 17.94 3.29
C PHE A 655 -23.21 17.23 1.96
N HIS A 656 -23.97 16.20 1.60
CA HIS A 656 -23.83 15.47 0.33
C HIS A 656 -22.45 14.83 0.16
N TYR A 657 -22.02 14.03 1.14
CA TYR A 657 -20.75 13.30 1.14
C TYR A 657 -20.93 11.77 1.02
N PRO A 658 -19.89 11.02 0.64
CA PRO A 658 -19.92 9.55 0.72
C PRO A 658 -20.24 9.06 2.15
N PRO A 659 -21.02 8.00 2.32
CA PRO A 659 -21.45 7.01 1.31
C PRO A 659 -22.72 7.33 0.53
N PHE A 660 -23.36 8.48 0.76
CA PHE A 660 -24.63 8.87 0.11
C PHE A 660 -24.43 9.45 -1.29
N TYR A 661 -23.23 10.00 -1.54
CA TYR A 661 -22.84 10.64 -2.80
C TYR A 661 -21.49 10.11 -3.25
N HIS A 662 -21.28 10.09 -4.57
CA HIS A 662 -19.96 9.94 -5.16
C HIS A 662 -19.30 11.30 -5.34
N LEU A 663 -18.01 11.36 -5.06
CA LEU A 663 -17.19 12.55 -5.31
C LEU A 663 -16.28 12.31 -6.52
N VAL A 664 -16.23 13.31 -7.41
CA VAL A 664 -15.25 13.36 -8.49
C VAL A 664 -14.56 14.69 -8.45
N TYR A 665 -13.23 14.70 -8.33
CA TYR A 665 -12.43 15.91 -8.48
C TYR A 665 -11.89 15.97 -9.90
N VAL A 666 -12.07 17.11 -10.56
CA VAL A 666 -11.44 17.41 -11.84
C VAL A 666 -10.31 18.40 -11.57
N PHE A 667 -9.09 17.94 -11.81
CA PHE A 667 -7.90 18.79 -11.68
C PHE A 667 -7.45 19.25 -13.05
N MET A 668 -7.13 20.54 -13.14
CA MET A 668 -6.61 21.18 -14.33
C MET A 668 -5.27 21.83 -13.99
N LYS A 669 -4.24 21.62 -14.83
CA LYS A 669 -2.88 22.13 -14.62
C LYS A 669 -2.37 22.83 -15.87
N HIS A 670 -1.77 24.01 -15.66
CA HIS A 670 -1.09 24.76 -16.73
C HIS A 670 0.02 25.64 -16.14
N ARG A 671 1.04 25.97 -16.94
CA ARG A 671 2.12 26.88 -16.51
C ARG A 671 1.60 28.29 -16.27
N ASP A 672 0.77 28.79 -17.19
CA ASP A 672 0.14 30.10 -17.09
C ASP A 672 -1.11 30.04 -16.20
N ASP A 673 -1.19 30.90 -15.18
CA ASP A 673 -2.29 30.93 -14.20
C ASP A 673 -3.59 31.43 -14.82
N HIS A 674 -3.51 32.39 -15.76
CA HIS A 674 -4.69 32.93 -16.44
C HIS A 674 -5.33 31.86 -17.35
N THR A 675 -4.52 31.10 -18.08
CA THR A 675 -5.00 30.01 -18.94
C THR A 675 -5.72 28.92 -18.15
N VAL A 676 -5.16 28.45 -17.03
CA VAL A 676 -5.82 27.42 -16.23
C VAL A 676 -7.08 27.95 -15.53
N GLU A 677 -7.10 29.24 -15.15
CA GLU A 677 -8.30 29.90 -14.59
C GLU A 677 -9.42 29.93 -15.62
N SER A 678 -9.14 30.50 -16.81
CA SER A 678 -10.11 30.61 -17.90
C SER A 678 -10.66 29.25 -18.33
N ALA A 679 -9.79 28.28 -18.53
CA ALA A 679 -10.17 26.90 -18.89
C ALA A 679 -11.05 26.25 -17.82
N SER A 680 -10.73 26.47 -16.53
CA SER A 680 -11.50 25.88 -15.44
C SER A 680 -12.89 26.50 -15.28
N ILE A 681 -13.01 27.80 -15.48
CA ILE A 681 -14.31 28.50 -15.49
C ILE A 681 -15.16 28.02 -16.66
N GLU A 682 -14.57 27.90 -17.86
CA GLU A 682 -15.27 27.44 -19.05
C GLU A 682 -15.74 26.00 -18.88
N LEU A 683 -14.87 25.07 -18.42
CA LEU A 683 -15.27 23.70 -18.19
C LEU A 683 -16.37 23.59 -17.14
N ALA A 684 -16.25 24.30 -16.02
CA ALA A 684 -17.27 24.32 -14.98
C ALA A 684 -18.62 24.85 -15.50
N GLY A 685 -18.61 25.91 -16.33
CA GLY A 685 -19.81 26.44 -17.00
C GLY A 685 -20.48 25.40 -17.89
N ARG A 686 -19.73 24.74 -18.75
CA ARG A 686 -20.21 23.65 -19.61
C ARG A 686 -20.80 22.49 -18.78
N LEU A 687 -20.11 22.05 -17.73
CA LEU A 687 -20.58 20.97 -16.87
C LEU A 687 -21.85 21.33 -16.09
N ARG A 688 -22.00 22.58 -15.65
CA ARG A 688 -23.22 23.07 -14.96
C ARG A 688 -24.45 23.02 -15.86
N SER A 689 -24.33 23.18 -17.16
CA SER A 689 -25.47 23.06 -18.09
C SER A 689 -26.05 21.65 -18.11
N PHE A 690 -25.27 20.60 -17.76
CA PHE A 690 -25.70 19.21 -17.71
C PHE A 690 -25.98 18.71 -16.27
N LEU A 691 -25.12 19.12 -15.32
CA LEU A 691 -25.12 18.56 -13.96
C LEU A 691 -25.65 19.56 -12.90
N GLY A 692 -25.92 20.81 -13.27
CA GLY A 692 -26.51 21.81 -12.40
C GLY A 692 -25.69 22.12 -11.16
N THR A 693 -26.34 22.15 -10.02
CA THR A 693 -25.76 22.48 -8.70
C THR A 693 -24.75 21.45 -8.16
N ARG A 694 -24.63 20.29 -8.81
CA ARG A 694 -23.64 19.24 -8.48
C ARG A 694 -22.19 19.67 -8.72
N ILE A 695 -21.99 20.78 -9.47
CA ILE A 695 -20.66 21.32 -9.82
C ILE A 695 -20.30 22.47 -8.88
N LEU A 696 -19.29 22.29 -8.07
CA LEU A 696 -18.72 23.27 -7.15
C LEU A 696 -17.33 23.74 -7.62
N GLY A 697 -17.01 25.00 -7.38
CA GLY A 697 -15.78 25.63 -7.85
C GLY A 697 -15.93 26.18 -9.29
N PRO A 698 -14.85 26.40 -10.07
CA PRO A 698 -13.45 26.01 -9.80
C PRO A 698 -12.82 26.79 -8.65
N ASP A 699 -11.83 26.16 -7.98
CA ASP A 699 -11.07 26.78 -6.92
C ASP A 699 -9.61 26.34 -6.90
N LYS A 700 -8.75 27.07 -6.19
CA LYS A 700 -7.36 26.68 -5.94
C LYS A 700 -7.31 25.60 -4.86
N PRO A 701 -6.71 24.43 -5.11
CA PRO A 701 -6.51 23.44 -4.06
C PRO A 701 -5.50 23.93 -3.00
N ALA A 702 -5.39 23.23 -1.86
CA ALA A 702 -4.46 23.56 -0.79
C ALA A 702 -2.99 23.70 -1.31
N VAL A 703 -2.62 22.87 -2.28
CA VAL A 703 -1.38 23.02 -3.06
C VAL A 703 -1.73 23.52 -4.43
N ALA A 704 -1.72 24.84 -4.59
CA ALA A 704 -2.16 25.50 -5.82
C ALA A 704 -1.11 25.54 -6.94
N ARG A 705 0.14 25.13 -6.67
CA ARG A 705 1.24 25.12 -7.64
C ARG A 705 2.23 23.99 -7.33
N VAL A 706 2.55 23.19 -8.36
CA VAL A 706 3.54 22.09 -8.27
C VAL A 706 4.41 22.11 -9.53
N LYS A 707 5.73 22.12 -9.40
CA LYS A 707 6.70 22.10 -10.51
C LYS A 707 6.31 23.10 -11.62
N GLU A 708 6.12 24.35 -11.25
CA GLU A 708 5.72 25.46 -12.16
C GLU A 708 4.30 25.36 -12.75
N LEU A 709 3.55 24.32 -12.48
CA LEU A 709 2.17 24.17 -12.94
C LEU A 709 1.21 24.72 -11.90
N ASN A 710 0.40 25.69 -12.29
CA ASN A 710 -0.72 26.21 -11.51
C ASN A 710 -1.89 25.23 -11.61
N ILE A 711 -2.64 25.05 -10.52
CA ILE A 711 -3.67 24.04 -10.38
C ILE A 711 -5.01 24.67 -10.06
N ARG A 712 -6.07 24.18 -10.72
CA ARG A 712 -7.48 24.44 -10.38
C ARG A 712 -8.19 23.12 -10.17
N LYS A 713 -9.18 23.13 -9.30
CA LYS A 713 -10.00 21.97 -8.94
C LYS A 713 -11.48 22.30 -9.06
N ILE A 714 -12.22 21.44 -9.75
CA ILE A 714 -13.67 21.41 -9.75
C ILE A 714 -14.11 20.21 -8.94
N VAL A 715 -15.11 20.36 -8.06
CA VAL A 715 -15.67 19.28 -7.26
C VAL A 715 -17.05 18.94 -7.79
N ILE A 716 -17.31 17.66 -8.00
CA ILE A 716 -18.58 17.12 -8.48
C ILE A 716 -19.13 16.20 -7.42
N LYS A 717 -20.36 16.43 -6.96
CA LYS A 717 -21.09 15.59 -6.02
C LYS A 717 -22.27 14.93 -6.74
N LEU A 718 -22.27 13.59 -6.79
CA LEU A 718 -23.23 12.79 -7.56
C LEU A 718 -24.02 11.89 -6.63
N GLU A 719 -25.32 11.89 -6.69
CA GLU A 719 -26.18 10.98 -5.96
C GLU A 719 -25.95 9.52 -6.39
N ASN A 720 -26.08 8.58 -5.48
CA ASN A 720 -25.84 7.15 -5.76
C ASN A 720 -26.74 6.54 -6.85
N GLN A 721 -27.91 7.16 -7.11
CA GLN A 721 -28.85 6.67 -8.12
C GLN A 721 -28.52 7.15 -9.54
N ILE A 722 -27.58 8.10 -9.69
CA ILE A 722 -27.23 8.62 -11.02
C ILE A 722 -26.44 7.57 -11.83
N ASP A 723 -26.67 7.56 -13.12
CA ASP A 723 -25.90 6.71 -14.03
C ASP A 723 -24.46 7.25 -14.20
N LEU A 724 -23.55 6.71 -13.41
CA LEU A 724 -22.14 7.13 -13.40
C LEU A 724 -21.46 6.93 -14.76
N ALA A 725 -21.89 5.95 -15.57
CA ALA A 725 -21.31 5.73 -16.89
C ALA A 725 -21.64 6.89 -17.83
N LYS A 726 -22.90 7.36 -17.80
CA LYS A 726 -23.31 8.54 -18.58
C LYS A 726 -22.60 9.81 -18.11
N VAL A 727 -22.46 9.98 -16.79
CA VAL A 727 -21.72 11.14 -16.25
C VAL A 727 -20.28 11.14 -16.71
N ARG A 728 -19.58 10.00 -16.62
CA ARG A 728 -18.19 9.87 -17.07
C ARG A 728 -18.05 10.16 -18.57
N LEU A 729 -18.97 9.67 -19.38
CA LEU A 729 -18.98 9.97 -20.80
C LEU A 729 -19.17 11.47 -21.05
N CYS A 730 -20.10 12.12 -20.36
CA CYS A 730 -20.32 13.56 -20.44
C CYS A 730 -19.05 14.34 -20.05
N LEU A 731 -18.39 13.98 -18.95
CA LEU A 731 -17.15 14.61 -18.49
C LEU A 731 -16.05 14.52 -19.54
N LYS A 732 -15.83 13.33 -20.12
CA LYS A 732 -14.83 13.12 -21.20
C LYS A 732 -15.18 13.92 -22.46
N GLN A 733 -16.45 13.97 -22.85
CA GLN A 733 -16.90 14.74 -24.01
C GLN A 733 -16.68 16.24 -23.80
N GLN A 734 -17.07 16.79 -22.65
CA GLN A 734 -16.88 18.23 -22.36
C GLN A 734 -15.39 18.59 -22.26
N GLN A 735 -14.55 17.71 -21.73
CA GLN A 735 -13.10 17.87 -21.76
C GLN A 735 -12.58 17.89 -23.20
N ALA A 736 -12.99 16.94 -24.02
CA ALA A 736 -12.55 16.85 -25.41
C ALA A 736 -12.96 18.12 -26.22
N GLU A 737 -14.17 18.62 -26.02
CA GLU A 737 -14.62 19.86 -26.63
C GLU A 737 -13.81 21.08 -26.16
N LEU A 738 -13.49 21.18 -24.86
CA LEU A 738 -12.63 22.23 -24.35
C LEU A 738 -11.24 22.20 -25.00
N MET A 739 -10.66 21.00 -25.12
CA MET A 739 -9.31 20.80 -25.67
C MET A 739 -9.19 21.06 -27.18
N LYS A 740 -10.30 21.23 -27.91
CA LYS A 740 -10.27 21.69 -29.32
C LYS A 740 -9.80 23.13 -29.47
N ASP A 741 -9.94 23.93 -28.42
CA ASP A 741 -9.45 25.30 -28.41
C ASP A 741 -7.93 25.31 -28.26
N LYS A 742 -7.24 25.88 -29.25
CA LYS A 742 -5.78 25.98 -29.29
C LYS A 742 -5.16 26.69 -28.08
N ARG A 743 -5.93 27.59 -27.42
CA ARG A 743 -5.49 28.26 -26.20
C ARG A 743 -5.17 27.27 -25.07
N TYR A 744 -5.83 26.10 -25.07
CA TYR A 744 -5.73 25.08 -24.03
C TYR A 744 -4.89 23.87 -24.44
N GLY A 745 -4.14 23.94 -25.53
CA GLY A 745 -3.38 22.80 -26.09
C GLY A 745 -2.35 22.17 -25.16
N ALA A 746 -1.83 22.92 -24.18
CA ALA A 746 -0.89 22.44 -23.16
C ALA A 746 -1.54 22.15 -21.79
N LEU A 747 -2.87 22.29 -21.71
CA LEU A 747 -3.62 22.03 -20.49
C LEU A 747 -3.61 20.53 -20.14
N GLN A 748 -3.31 20.22 -18.90
CA GLN A 748 -3.42 18.85 -18.37
C GLN A 748 -4.69 18.73 -17.54
N VAL A 749 -5.57 17.82 -17.91
CA VAL A 749 -6.81 17.52 -17.16
C VAL A 749 -6.77 16.08 -16.68
N TYR A 750 -7.07 15.87 -15.40
CA TYR A 750 -7.18 14.53 -14.85
C TYR A 750 -8.26 14.46 -13.77
N TYR A 751 -8.73 13.26 -13.53
CA TYR A 751 -9.81 12.97 -12.60
C TYR A 751 -9.29 12.23 -11.37
N ASP A 752 -9.91 12.50 -10.22
CA ASP A 752 -9.77 11.70 -9.01
C ASP A 752 -11.18 11.32 -8.54
N VAL A 753 -11.51 10.05 -8.76
CA VAL A 753 -12.81 9.48 -8.42
C VAL A 753 -12.72 8.86 -7.04
N ASP A 754 -13.71 9.14 -6.17
CA ASP A 754 -13.72 8.77 -4.75
C ASP A 754 -12.41 9.16 -4.05
N PRO A 755 -12.08 10.46 -3.99
CA PRO A 755 -10.87 10.97 -3.36
C PRO A 755 -10.87 10.68 -1.85
N LEU A 756 -9.66 10.51 -1.29
CA LEU A 756 -9.41 10.34 0.16
C LEU A 756 -8.60 11.49 0.71
#